data_64c6ad31aec2c77b1ee57940b638b2c6
#
_entry.id   64c6ad31aec2c77b1ee57940b638b2c6
#
_cell.length_a   1.000
_cell.length_b   1.000
_cell.length_c   1.000
_cell.angle_alpha   90.00
_cell.angle_beta   90.00
_cell.angle_gamma   90.00
#
_symmetry.space_group_name_H-M   'P 1'
#
loop_
_entity.id
_entity.type
_entity.pdbx_description
1 polymer ?
#
loop_
_entity_poly.entity_id
_entity_poly.type
_entity_poly.pdbx_seq_one_letter_code
_entity_poly.pdbx_strand_id
1 'polypeptide(L)'
;MASKDKIVKETPLMKQYNEIKRKYPDACLLFRVGDFYETFGEDAVRASKILGIVLTKRGAGSETETALAGFPHHSLNTYLPKLVKAGLRVAICDQLEDPKMTKTIVKRGVTELVTPGVSMNDEVLQSKTNNFLASIYFANKSIGISFLDVSTGEFLTAQGNAEYIDKLLQNFNPSEVLIPKNNKSDFREIFGDDYHSFYLEDWIYKEDYAFETLTKHFQTISLKGFGIEELKEGIIASGAILYYLSETQHNKVQHITAIQRIAEDAYVWMDRFTIRNLELYHSYNPNAVTLLDVIDKTLSPMGGRLLKRWLALPLKDSQKIQSRHQVVSYLKENQSVLKNIQNQIKQISDLERLISKIAAGKVSPREVVYLKESLDAIIPIKTLALESPQEAVKVIGDSLHSCELLREKIKTVLNQDAPVAIAKGNAIAKGINAELDDLRAISTSGKEFLEGIEKRESQLTGISSLKISFNNVFGYYIEVRNMHKDKVPTEWIRKQTLVNAERYITEELKEYETKILGAEEKIHKIEVELFEQLVNWIATYIKPVQMNANLIAQLDCLCSFTQLAIENKYVCPELDETFELEIKNGRHPVIEKQLPVGMPYIANDVFLDRETQQLIMITGPNMSGKSAILRQTALIVLLCQMGSFVPADSVRMGIVDKIFTRVGASDNISMGESTFMVEMNETASILNNISDRSLVLLDEIGRGTSTYDGISIAWAIAEFLHEHPSQPKTLFATHYHELNEMSESLPRIQNYNVAVKELKDTVLFIRKLVKGGSAHSFGIHVAKMAGMPQIVILKAQKLLKKLEKSHSSDALNGIKAAKDGSSLKGEQAEQMQMSFFNLDDPLLEEIKEGILNLDINTITPMEALMKLNEIKRMLTRK
;
A
#
# COMPACT_ATOMS: atom_id res chain seq x y z
N MET A 1 5.18 60.39 -22.20
CA MET A 1 3.77 60.02 -22.13
C MET A 1 3.66 58.77 -21.31
N ALA A 2 3.25 58.91 -20.05
CA ALA A 2 3.06 57.81 -19.14
C ALA A 2 1.74 57.13 -19.49
N SER A 3 1.78 55.83 -19.79
CA SER A 3 0.58 55.04 -19.98
C SER A 3 -0.16 54.94 -18.64
N LYS A 4 -1.37 55.49 -18.58
CA LYS A 4 -2.31 55.25 -17.50
C LYS A 4 -2.68 53.76 -17.52
N ASP A 5 -2.16 52.98 -16.60
CA ASP A 5 -2.67 51.66 -16.29
C ASP A 5 -4.17 51.77 -15.94
N LYS A 6 -5.02 51.35 -16.83
CA LYS A 6 -6.45 51.21 -16.56
C LYS A 6 -6.62 50.15 -15.47
N ILE A 7 -6.97 50.54 -14.27
CA ILE A 7 -7.38 49.64 -13.17
C ILE A 7 -8.64 48.92 -13.66
N VAL A 8 -8.50 47.70 -14.09
CA VAL A 8 -9.62 46.79 -14.46
C VAL A 8 -10.42 46.55 -13.18
N LYS A 9 -11.67 47.06 -13.14
CA LYS A 9 -12.56 46.88 -11.97
C LYS A 9 -12.95 45.41 -11.86
N GLU A 10 -12.28 44.69 -10.97
CA GLU A 10 -12.68 43.32 -10.60
C GLU A 10 -14.12 43.32 -10.05
N THR A 11 -14.89 42.31 -10.45
CA THR A 11 -16.21 42.11 -9.84
C THR A 11 -16.05 41.73 -8.35
N PRO A 12 -16.97 42.13 -7.46
CA PRO A 12 -16.86 41.82 -6.03
C PRO A 12 -16.70 40.32 -5.74
N LEU A 13 -17.28 39.45 -6.55
CA LEU A 13 -17.15 38.00 -6.46
C LEU A 13 -15.71 37.53 -6.82
N MET A 14 -15.11 38.06 -7.88
CA MET A 14 -13.73 37.73 -8.25
C MET A 14 -12.71 38.27 -7.24
N LYS A 15 -13.00 39.44 -6.65
CA LYS A 15 -12.18 39.97 -5.55
C LYS A 15 -12.16 38.98 -4.37
N GLN A 16 -13.32 38.47 -3.96
CA GLN A 16 -13.42 37.48 -2.88
C GLN A 16 -12.69 36.17 -3.26
N TYR A 17 -12.84 35.70 -4.51
CA TYR A 17 -12.12 34.53 -5.03
C TYR A 17 -10.60 34.72 -4.96
N ASN A 18 -10.08 35.85 -5.47
CA ASN A 18 -8.66 36.13 -5.51
C ASN A 18 -8.06 36.34 -4.10
N GLU A 19 -8.78 36.92 -3.17
CA GLU A 19 -8.38 37.04 -1.77
C GLU A 19 -8.20 35.65 -1.11
N ILE A 20 -9.12 34.72 -1.38
CA ILE A 20 -9.04 33.34 -0.87
C ILE A 20 -7.94 32.57 -1.59
N LYS A 21 -7.83 32.67 -2.91
CA LYS A 21 -6.79 31.99 -3.70
C LYS A 21 -5.39 32.38 -3.28
N ARG A 22 -5.15 33.65 -2.90
CA ARG A 22 -3.86 34.11 -2.36
C ARG A 22 -3.47 33.43 -1.05
N LYS A 23 -4.44 33.00 -0.25
CA LYS A 23 -4.17 32.23 0.99
C LYS A 23 -3.84 30.77 0.72
N TYR A 24 -4.35 30.21 -0.37
CA TYR A 24 -4.18 28.82 -0.77
C TYR A 24 -3.66 28.73 -2.23
N PRO A 25 -2.43 29.24 -2.50
CA PRO A 25 -1.94 29.37 -3.88
C PRO A 25 -1.76 28.02 -4.58
N ASP A 26 -1.40 26.98 -3.82
CA ASP A 26 -1.11 25.64 -4.32
C ASP A 26 -2.35 24.75 -4.43
N ALA A 27 -3.48 25.18 -3.89
CA ALA A 27 -4.72 24.39 -3.91
C ALA A 27 -5.64 24.78 -5.08
N CYS A 28 -6.25 23.78 -5.71
CA CYS A 28 -7.38 24.01 -6.63
C CYS A 28 -8.60 24.49 -5.84
N LEU A 29 -9.03 25.72 -6.07
CA LEU A 29 -10.11 26.33 -5.32
C LEU A 29 -11.47 26.03 -5.94
N LEU A 30 -12.27 25.21 -5.27
CA LEU A 30 -13.68 24.98 -5.59
C LEU A 30 -14.53 26.03 -4.88
N PHE A 31 -14.98 27.04 -5.61
CA PHE A 31 -15.65 28.21 -5.07
C PHE A 31 -17.15 28.13 -5.29
N ARG A 32 -17.95 28.13 -4.23
CA ARG A 32 -19.40 28.00 -4.29
C ARG A 32 -20.07 29.25 -4.87
N VAL A 33 -20.71 29.08 -6.02
CA VAL A 33 -21.49 30.15 -6.70
C VAL A 33 -22.91 29.62 -6.96
N GLY A 34 -23.84 30.01 -6.13
CA GLY A 34 -25.21 29.46 -6.17
C GLY A 34 -25.21 27.94 -6.00
N ASP A 35 -25.73 27.23 -6.99
CA ASP A 35 -25.81 25.76 -6.99
C ASP A 35 -24.61 25.06 -7.60
N PHE A 36 -23.53 25.80 -7.91
CA PHE A 36 -22.33 25.24 -8.52
C PHE A 36 -21.10 25.46 -7.64
N TYR A 37 -20.13 24.53 -7.75
CA TYR A 37 -18.73 24.81 -7.46
C TYR A 37 -18.05 25.21 -8.76
N GLU A 38 -17.51 26.42 -8.76
CA GLU A 38 -16.78 27.00 -9.90
C GLU A 38 -15.30 27.14 -9.57
N THR A 39 -14.46 26.94 -10.55
CA THR A 39 -13.02 27.19 -10.45
C THR A 39 -12.57 28.03 -11.62
N PHE A 40 -11.57 28.90 -11.43
CA PHE A 40 -11.17 29.93 -12.38
C PHE A 40 -9.69 29.84 -12.75
N GLY A 41 -9.32 30.40 -13.90
CA GLY A 41 -7.94 30.54 -14.37
C GLY A 41 -7.26 29.18 -14.60
N GLU A 42 -6.03 29.04 -14.09
CA GLU A 42 -5.26 27.79 -14.23
C GLU A 42 -5.93 26.60 -13.54
N ASP A 43 -6.58 26.82 -12.39
CA ASP A 43 -7.29 25.77 -11.68
C ASP A 43 -8.42 25.20 -12.56
N ALA A 44 -9.13 26.06 -13.32
CA ALA A 44 -10.17 25.63 -14.25
C ALA A 44 -9.64 24.76 -15.37
N VAL A 45 -8.48 25.11 -15.93
CA VAL A 45 -7.82 24.31 -16.97
C VAL A 45 -7.40 22.94 -16.46
N ARG A 46 -6.78 22.88 -15.27
CA ARG A 46 -6.37 21.63 -14.62
C ARG A 46 -7.58 20.76 -14.27
N ALA A 47 -8.57 21.35 -13.59
CA ALA A 47 -9.77 20.65 -13.16
C ALA A 47 -10.57 20.11 -14.36
N SER A 48 -10.78 20.90 -15.41
CA SER A 48 -11.47 20.49 -16.64
C SER A 48 -10.82 19.25 -17.27
N LYS A 49 -9.48 19.22 -17.37
CA LYS A 49 -8.72 18.11 -17.93
C LYS A 49 -8.86 16.82 -17.11
N ILE A 50 -8.78 16.94 -15.77
CA ILE A 50 -8.85 15.78 -14.86
C ILE A 50 -10.29 15.25 -14.77
N LEU A 51 -11.27 16.14 -14.68
CA LEU A 51 -12.66 15.76 -14.46
C LEU A 51 -13.39 15.40 -15.76
N GLY A 52 -12.85 15.78 -16.92
CA GLY A 52 -13.52 15.62 -18.22
C GLY A 52 -14.75 16.52 -18.37
N ILE A 53 -14.79 17.69 -17.71
CA ILE A 53 -15.87 18.68 -17.80
C ILE A 53 -15.52 19.80 -18.75
N VAL A 54 -16.54 20.51 -19.26
CA VAL A 54 -16.39 21.58 -20.23
C VAL A 54 -15.64 22.77 -19.62
N LEU A 55 -14.57 23.20 -20.30
CA LEU A 55 -13.89 24.45 -20.01
C LEU A 55 -14.61 25.58 -20.74
N THR A 56 -15.12 26.55 -20.01
CA THR A 56 -15.81 27.73 -20.51
C THR A 56 -15.05 29.01 -20.16
N LYS A 57 -15.61 30.16 -20.50
CA LYS A 57 -15.02 31.45 -20.19
C LYS A 57 -16.07 32.34 -19.49
N ARG A 58 -15.68 32.95 -18.39
CA ARG A 58 -16.45 33.98 -17.73
C ARG A 58 -16.10 35.36 -18.30
N GLY A 59 -17.10 36.18 -18.59
CA GLY A 59 -16.87 37.50 -19.19
C GLY A 59 -16.39 37.45 -20.64
N ALA A 60 -16.86 36.49 -21.43
CA ALA A 60 -16.48 36.34 -22.83
C ALA A 60 -16.58 37.66 -23.60
N GLY A 61 -15.48 38.11 -24.23
CA GLY A 61 -15.41 39.35 -24.96
C GLY A 61 -15.13 40.61 -24.12
N SER A 62 -14.91 40.50 -22.81
CA SER A 62 -14.47 41.60 -21.94
C SER A 62 -12.97 41.53 -21.62
N GLU A 63 -12.35 42.65 -21.19
CA GLU A 63 -10.98 42.73 -20.74
C GLU A 63 -10.70 41.85 -19.50
N THR A 64 -11.74 41.27 -18.85
CA THR A 64 -11.70 40.42 -17.67
C THR A 64 -12.02 38.96 -17.97
N GLU A 65 -11.87 38.54 -19.22
CA GLU A 65 -12.14 37.15 -19.63
C GLU A 65 -11.24 36.18 -18.86
N THR A 66 -11.85 35.22 -18.15
CA THR A 66 -11.13 34.23 -17.34
C THR A 66 -11.68 32.84 -17.65
N ALA A 67 -10.79 31.82 -17.75
CA ALA A 67 -11.20 30.43 -17.88
C ALA A 67 -12.07 30.02 -16.67
N LEU A 68 -13.12 29.26 -16.93
CA LEU A 68 -14.08 28.77 -15.95
C LEU A 68 -14.38 27.30 -16.19
N ALA A 69 -14.37 26.51 -15.15
CA ALA A 69 -14.93 25.16 -15.13
C ALA A 69 -15.75 25.00 -13.85
N GLY A 70 -16.79 24.20 -13.90
CA GLY A 70 -17.63 24.00 -12.69
C GLY A 70 -18.57 22.82 -12.84
N PHE A 71 -19.11 22.41 -11.71
CA PHE A 71 -20.08 21.32 -11.60
C PHE A 71 -21.09 21.61 -10.51
N PRO A 72 -22.30 20.98 -10.54
CA PRO A 72 -23.32 21.17 -9.52
C PRO A 72 -22.79 20.77 -8.13
N HIS A 73 -23.10 21.57 -7.10
CA HIS A 73 -22.57 21.36 -5.74
C HIS A 73 -22.90 19.99 -5.14
N HIS A 74 -24.09 19.48 -5.43
CA HIS A 74 -24.52 18.16 -4.97
C HIS A 74 -23.68 17.01 -5.57
N SER A 75 -22.90 17.27 -6.61
CA SER A 75 -21.99 16.31 -7.26
C SER A 75 -20.56 16.38 -6.71
N LEU A 76 -20.31 17.12 -5.62
CA LEU A 76 -18.98 17.25 -5.02
C LEU A 76 -18.35 15.88 -4.73
N ASN A 77 -19.11 14.96 -4.15
CA ASN A 77 -18.63 13.62 -3.82
C ASN A 77 -18.21 12.78 -5.06
N THR A 78 -18.68 13.13 -6.25
CA THR A 78 -18.29 12.47 -7.50
C THR A 78 -17.01 13.05 -8.11
N TYR A 79 -16.82 14.38 -7.98
CA TYR A 79 -15.73 15.09 -8.66
C TYR A 79 -14.50 15.31 -7.77
N LEU A 80 -14.69 15.61 -6.49
CA LEU A 80 -13.61 15.80 -5.52
C LEU A 80 -12.61 14.62 -5.48
N PRO A 81 -13.08 13.35 -5.41
CA PRO A 81 -12.17 12.21 -5.40
C PRO A 81 -11.25 12.13 -6.61
N LYS A 82 -11.72 12.53 -7.78
CA LYS A 82 -10.91 12.51 -9.02
C LYS A 82 -9.76 13.52 -8.96
N LEU A 83 -10.01 14.72 -8.42
CA LEU A 83 -9.00 15.75 -8.24
C LEU A 83 -7.94 15.32 -7.22
N VAL A 84 -8.39 14.80 -6.08
CA VAL A 84 -7.50 14.36 -5.00
C VAL A 84 -6.65 13.16 -5.42
N LYS A 85 -7.25 12.15 -6.09
CA LYS A 85 -6.52 10.99 -6.66
C LYS A 85 -5.49 11.39 -7.74
N ALA A 86 -5.71 12.53 -8.41
CA ALA A 86 -4.74 13.10 -9.34
C ALA A 86 -3.60 13.88 -8.63
N GLY A 87 -3.51 13.83 -7.30
CA GLY A 87 -2.48 14.49 -6.50
C GLY A 87 -2.75 15.97 -6.21
N LEU A 88 -3.94 16.51 -6.52
CA LEU A 88 -4.25 17.90 -6.25
C LEU A 88 -4.71 18.10 -4.81
N ARG A 89 -4.24 19.21 -4.22
CA ARG A 89 -4.82 19.80 -3.00
C ARG A 89 -6.06 20.60 -3.42
N VAL A 90 -7.20 20.40 -2.78
CA VAL A 90 -8.48 21.00 -3.16
C VAL A 90 -9.05 21.79 -2.00
N ALA A 91 -9.16 23.10 -2.14
CA ALA A 91 -9.82 23.97 -1.16
C ALA A 91 -11.32 24.09 -1.47
N ILE A 92 -12.16 23.59 -0.59
CA ILE A 92 -13.62 23.70 -0.68
C ILE A 92 -14.03 25.01 -0.02
N CYS A 93 -14.60 25.89 -0.80
CA CYS A 93 -15.02 27.22 -0.36
C CYS A 93 -16.55 27.35 -0.44
N ASP A 94 -17.20 27.33 0.72
CA ASP A 94 -18.63 27.41 0.85
C ASP A 94 -19.13 28.80 1.28
N GLN A 95 -20.44 28.99 1.15
CA GLN A 95 -21.16 30.17 1.64
C GLN A 95 -21.30 30.05 3.17
N LEU A 96 -20.80 31.06 3.89
CA LEU A 96 -20.85 31.12 5.37
C LEU A 96 -22.12 31.79 5.91
N GLU A 97 -22.94 32.35 5.02
CA GLU A 97 -24.16 33.09 5.32
C GLU A 97 -25.32 32.59 4.43
N ASP A 98 -26.54 32.63 4.96
CA ASP A 98 -27.73 32.29 4.17
C ASP A 98 -27.97 33.38 3.08
N PRO A 99 -27.98 32.99 1.79
CA PRO A 99 -28.25 33.90 0.71
C PRO A 99 -29.59 34.65 0.84
N LYS A 100 -30.61 34.05 1.46
CA LYS A 100 -31.93 34.65 1.68
C LYS A 100 -31.92 35.79 2.70
N MET A 101 -30.95 35.79 3.63
CA MET A 101 -30.83 36.76 4.72
C MET A 101 -29.85 37.90 4.40
N THR A 102 -29.10 37.83 3.30
CA THR A 102 -28.01 38.75 3.00
C THR A 102 -28.39 39.68 1.84
N LYS A 103 -28.38 41.01 2.06
CA LYS A 103 -28.65 42.04 1.02
C LYS A 103 -27.44 42.37 0.14
N THR A 104 -26.25 41.86 0.52
CA THR A 104 -24.97 42.07 -0.17
C THR A 104 -24.46 40.74 -0.76
N ILE A 105 -23.21 40.72 -1.25
CA ILE A 105 -22.59 39.46 -1.67
C ILE A 105 -22.36 38.56 -0.46
N VAL A 106 -22.86 37.33 -0.54
CA VAL A 106 -22.72 36.30 0.48
C VAL A 106 -21.25 36.08 0.77
N LYS A 107 -20.88 36.12 2.05
CA LYS A 107 -19.52 35.84 2.51
C LYS A 107 -19.22 34.36 2.33
N ARG A 108 -18.02 34.07 1.80
CA ARG A 108 -17.51 32.72 1.58
C ARG A 108 -16.19 32.51 2.30
N GLY A 109 -15.92 31.26 2.65
CA GLY A 109 -14.65 30.86 3.27
C GLY A 109 -14.33 29.42 2.97
N VAL A 110 -13.05 29.07 3.10
CA VAL A 110 -12.62 27.68 2.99
C VAL A 110 -13.11 26.93 4.23
N THR A 111 -13.93 25.93 4.00
CA THR A 111 -14.49 25.07 5.05
C THR A 111 -13.64 23.83 5.25
N GLU A 112 -12.94 23.40 4.20
CA GLU A 112 -12.08 22.24 4.23
C GLU A 112 -11.02 22.34 3.14
N LEU A 113 -9.78 21.94 3.45
CA LEU A 113 -8.72 21.71 2.46
C LEU A 113 -8.43 20.22 2.39
N VAL A 114 -8.90 19.58 1.33
CA VAL A 114 -8.70 18.15 1.10
C VAL A 114 -7.43 17.92 0.32
N THR A 115 -6.56 17.06 0.85
CA THR A 115 -5.29 16.69 0.22
C THR A 115 -5.18 15.17 0.09
N PRO A 116 -4.24 14.64 -0.71
CA PRO A 116 -4.07 13.19 -0.82
C PRO A 116 -3.89 12.48 0.52
N GLY A 117 -3.13 13.08 1.46
CA GLY A 117 -2.86 12.51 2.78
C GLY A 117 -3.95 12.78 3.82
N VAL A 118 -4.82 13.78 3.58
CA VAL A 118 -5.85 14.19 4.55
C VAL A 118 -7.23 14.12 3.90
N SER A 119 -7.78 12.93 3.82
CA SER A 119 -9.11 12.67 3.29
C SER A 119 -9.89 11.71 4.18
N MET A 120 -11.15 12.05 4.44
CA MET A 120 -12.12 11.18 5.11
C MET A 120 -13.23 10.70 4.17
N ASN A 121 -13.12 11.01 2.88
CA ASN A 121 -14.12 10.66 1.89
C ASN A 121 -13.94 9.21 1.41
N ASP A 122 -14.93 8.35 1.61
CA ASP A 122 -14.89 6.93 1.24
C ASP A 122 -14.64 6.69 -0.25
N GLU A 123 -15.04 7.61 -1.14
CA GLU A 123 -14.79 7.51 -2.58
C GLU A 123 -13.31 7.77 -2.94
N VAL A 124 -12.55 8.45 -2.07
CA VAL A 124 -11.11 8.63 -2.19
C VAL A 124 -10.38 7.41 -1.64
N LEU A 125 -10.83 6.91 -0.50
CA LEU A 125 -10.18 5.89 0.29
C LEU A 125 -10.45 4.48 -0.25
N GLN A 126 -9.42 3.65 -0.23
CA GLN A 126 -9.57 2.20 -0.43
C GLN A 126 -9.94 1.54 0.90
N SER A 127 -10.87 0.58 0.88
CA SER A 127 -11.41 0.00 2.11
C SER A 127 -10.35 -0.73 2.96
N LYS A 128 -9.53 -1.59 2.33
CA LYS A 128 -8.51 -2.41 3.00
C LYS A 128 -7.11 -1.77 3.01
N THR A 129 -7.00 -0.45 2.82
CA THR A 129 -5.71 0.26 2.78
C THR A 129 -5.78 1.51 3.64
N ASN A 130 -4.74 1.77 4.41
CA ASN A 130 -4.56 3.03 5.11
C ASN A 130 -4.25 4.16 4.12
N ASN A 131 -4.59 5.37 4.50
CA ASN A 131 -4.26 6.58 3.78
C ASN A 131 -3.33 7.45 4.64
N PHE A 132 -2.05 7.12 4.64
CA PHE A 132 -1.10 7.80 5.51
C PHE A 132 -0.67 9.16 4.96
N LEU A 133 -0.74 10.16 5.84
CA LEU A 133 0.04 11.38 5.78
C LEU A 133 1.33 11.13 6.57
N ALA A 134 2.49 11.35 5.95
CA ALA A 134 3.77 11.26 6.64
C ALA A 134 4.37 12.65 6.89
N SER A 135 5.23 12.75 7.91
CA SER A 135 6.10 13.91 8.11
C SER A 135 7.50 13.44 8.45
N ILE A 136 8.52 14.12 7.91
CA ILE A 136 9.92 13.78 8.12
C ILE A 136 10.66 14.99 8.66
N TYR A 137 11.56 14.76 9.63
CA TYR A 137 12.48 15.75 10.16
C TYR A 137 13.92 15.22 10.13
N PHE A 138 14.82 16.04 9.59
CA PHE A 138 16.23 15.71 9.45
C PHE A 138 17.05 16.36 10.57
N ALA A 139 17.77 15.55 11.34
CA ALA A 139 18.79 15.99 12.27
C ALA A 139 20.17 15.45 11.86
N ASN A 140 21.24 15.98 12.45
CA ASN A 140 22.61 15.64 12.02
C ASN A 140 22.97 14.14 12.10
N LYS A 141 22.33 13.36 12.97
CA LYS A 141 22.68 11.95 13.21
C LYS A 141 21.52 10.99 13.04
N SER A 142 20.30 11.48 12.98
CA SER A 142 19.08 10.66 12.90
C SER A 142 17.98 11.41 12.16
N ILE A 143 17.03 10.67 11.64
CA ILE A 143 15.85 11.18 10.96
C ILE A 143 14.63 10.72 11.75
N GLY A 144 13.72 11.65 12.04
CA GLY A 144 12.42 11.34 12.62
C GLY A 144 11.36 11.22 11.53
N ILE A 145 10.48 10.26 11.68
CA ILE A 145 9.32 10.10 10.80
C ILE A 145 8.07 9.85 11.62
N SER A 146 6.96 10.35 11.12
CA SER A 146 5.66 10.05 11.69
C SER A 146 4.64 9.81 10.59
N PHE A 147 3.67 8.93 10.84
CA PHE A 147 2.58 8.56 9.94
C PHE A 147 1.25 8.73 10.64
N LEU A 148 0.29 9.34 9.98
CA LEU A 148 -1.08 9.48 10.48
C LEU A 148 -2.08 9.11 9.39
N ASP A 149 -2.96 8.17 9.67
CA ASP A 149 -4.19 7.96 8.90
C ASP A 149 -5.35 8.70 9.58
N VAL A 150 -5.72 9.85 9.04
CA VAL A 150 -6.80 10.68 9.60
C VAL A 150 -8.15 9.96 9.57
N SER A 151 -8.36 9.04 8.62
CA SER A 151 -9.62 8.32 8.49
C SER A 151 -9.84 7.25 9.56
N THR A 152 -8.76 6.74 10.17
CA THR A 152 -8.81 5.71 11.22
C THR A 152 -8.35 6.21 12.58
N GLY A 153 -7.57 7.30 12.62
CA GLY A 153 -6.92 7.82 13.82
C GLY A 153 -5.64 7.08 14.20
N GLU A 154 -5.11 6.22 13.31
CA GLU A 154 -3.84 5.53 13.54
C GLU A 154 -2.67 6.50 13.40
N PHE A 155 -1.92 6.69 14.49
CA PHE A 155 -0.79 7.61 14.56
C PHE A 155 0.47 6.88 15.04
N LEU A 156 1.48 6.84 14.17
CA LEU A 156 2.71 6.09 14.39
C LEU A 156 3.91 7.03 14.28
N THR A 157 4.96 6.76 15.07
CA THR A 157 6.21 7.53 14.98
C THR A 157 7.43 6.63 15.16
N ALA A 158 8.52 7.02 14.48
CA ALA A 158 9.80 6.34 14.56
C ALA A 158 10.95 7.35 14.42
N GLN A 159 12.15 6.88 14.76
CA GLN A 159 13.39 7.63 14.61
C GLN A 159 14.52 6.63 14.35
N GLY A 160 15.41 6.98 13.43
CA GLY A 160 16.53 6.11 13.08
C GLY A 160 17.42 6.70 12.00
N ASN A 161 18.25 5.85 11.38
CA ASN A 161 19.07 6.23 10.25
C ASN A 161 18.24 6.32 8.94
N ALA A 162 18.83 6.84 7.88
CA ALA A 162 18.16 7.02 6.59
C ALA A 162 17.60 5.70 6.01
N GLU A 163 18.33 4.60 6.18
CA GLU A 163 17.94 3.28 5.68
C GLU A 163 16.67 2.75 6.37
N TYR A 164 16.58 2.92 7.69
CA TYR A 164 15.40 2.56 8.45
C TYR A 164 14.18 3.40 8.08
N ILE A 165 14.36 4.70 7.88
CA ILE A 165 13.28 5.60 7.48
C ILE A 165 12.81 5.31 6.05
N ASP A 166 13.73 5.01 5.10
CA ASP A 166 13.38 4.59 3.74
C ASP A 166 12.54 3.31 3.76
N LYS A 167 12.92 2.31 4.56
CA LYS A 167 12.13 1.10 4.78
C LYS A 167 10.72 1.42 5.24
N LEU A 168 10.54 2.30 6.22
CA LEU A 168 9.21 2.67 6.72
C LEU A 168 8.39 3.40 5.64
N LEU A 169 9.01 4.32 4.90
CA LEU A 169 8.35 5.00 3.78
C LEU A 169 7.84 4.02 2.72
N GLN A 170 8.66 3.04 2.34
CA GLN A 170 8.28 2.00 1.37
C GLN A 170 7.15 1.09 1.89
N ASN A 171 7.22 0.70 3.15
CA ASN A 171 6.22 -0.19 3.77
C ASN A 171 4.86 0.47 3.97
N PHE A 172 4.86 1.72 4.43
CA PHE A 172 3.62 2.47 4.71
C PHE A 172 3.09 3.22 3.50
N ASN A 173 3.94 3.46 2.49
CA ASN A 173 3.62 4.09 1.22
C ASN A 173 2.66 5.30 1.38
N PRO A 174 3.10 6.38 2.04
CA PRO A 174 2.24 7.50 2.37
C PRO A 174 1.73 8.22 1.11
N SER A 175 0.46 8.65 1.15
CA SER A 175 -0.17 9.39 0.06
C SER A 175 0.34 10.83 -0.05
N GLU A 176 0.93 11.37 1.03
CA GLU A 176 1.51 12.70 1.09
C GLU A 176 2.61 12.75 2.16
N VAL A 177 3.71 13.46 1.88
CA VAL A 177 4.86 13.60 2.80
C VAL A 177 5.12 15.08 3.08
N LEU A 178 5.13 15.46 4.35
CA LEU A 178 5.47 16.78 4.85
C LEU A 178 6.96 16.89 5.13
N ILE A 179 7.60 17.93 4.61
CA ILE A 179 9.05 18.10 4.67
C ILE A 179 9.37 19.56 5.04
N PRO A 180 10.39 19.84 5.87
CA PRO A 180 10.88 21.20 6.10
C PRO A 180 11.38 21.80 4.78
N LYS A 181 11.10 23.07 4.52
CA LYS A 181 11.49 23.76 3.27
C LYS A 181 13.00 23.68 2.99
N ASN A 182 13.82 23.78 4.02
CA ASN A 182 15.27 23.74 3.88
C ASN A 182 15.84 22.37 3.54
N ASN A 183 15.08 21.27 3.79
CA ASN A 183 15.53 19.90 3.54
C ASN A 183 14.98 19.29 2.24
N LYS A 184 14.52 20.12 1.31
CA LYS A 184 13.99 19.66 0.02
C LYS A 184 15.02 18.89 -0.80
N SER A 185 16.27 19.37 -0.84
CA SER A 185 17.38 18.70 -1.54
C SER A 185 17.74 17.36 -0.89
N ASP A 186 17.89 17.38 0.44
CA ASP A 186 18.28 16.21 1.23
C ASP A 186 17.25 15.08 1.08
N PHE A 187 15.96 15.44 1.12
CA PHE A 187 14.88 14.44 0.92
C PHE A 187 14.97 13.77 -0.45
N ARG A 188 15.17 14.57 -1.51
CA ARG A 188 15.28 14.04 -2.89
C ARG A 188 16.50 13.16 -3.08
N GLU A 189 17.62 13.56 -2.51
CA GLU A 189 18.88 12.81 -2.60
C GLU A 189 18.79 11.46 -1.91
N ILE A 190 18.12 11.40 -0.74
CA ILE A 190 18.04 10.20 0.09
C ILE A 190 16.88 9.29 -0.33
N PHE A 191 15.68 9.84 -0.56
CA PHE A 191 14.44 9.07 -0.73
C PHE A 191 13.85 9.12 -2.14
N GLY A 192 14.39 9.97 -3.04
CA GLY A 192 13.91 10.11 -4.41
C GLY A 192 12.75 11.10 -4.57
N ASP A 193 12.18 11.14 -5.78
CA ASP A 193 11.13 12.09 -6.21
C ASP A 193 9.72 11.47 -6.32
N ASP A 194 9.55 10.20 -5.97
CA ASP A 194 8.30 9.44 -6.21
C ASP A 194 7.16 9.80 -5.25
N TYR A 195 7.43 10.60 -4.21
CA TYR A 195 6.45 10.97 -3.18
C TYR A 195 5.77 12.30 -3.47
N HIS A 196 4.46 12.38 -3.22
CA HIS A 196 3.74 13.65 -3.19
C HIS A 196 4.20 14.48 -1.97
N SER A 197 5.18 15.34 -2.18
CA SER A 197 5.82 16.13 -1.13
C SER A 197 5.17 17.50 -0.95
N PHE A 198 4.93 17.90 0.30
CA PHE A 198 4.52 19.23 0.68
C PHE A 198 5.53 19.86 1.66
N TYR A 199 5.88 21.11 1.41
CA TYR A 199 6.95 21.79 2.15
C TYR A 199 6.37 22.75 3.17
N LEU A 200 6.69 22.53 4.45
CA LEU A 200 6.28 23.38 5.55
C LEU A 200 7.43 24.31 6.00
N GLU A 201 7.07 25.41 6.63
CA GLU A 201 8.03 26.35 7.20
C GLU A 201 8.84 25.71 8.34
N ASP A 202 10.16 26.01 8.41
CA ASP A 202 11.08 25.35 9.34
C ASP A 202 10.77 25.61 10.82
N TRP A 203 10.08 26.71 11.15
CA TRP A 203 9.72 27.01 12.52
C TRP A 203 8.71 26.01 13.12
N ILE A 204 7.96 25.29 12.27
CA ILE A 204 7.00 24.25 12.66
C ILE A 204 7.75 23.03 13.22
N TYR A 205 8.95 22.78 12.72
CA TYR A 205 9.82 21.68 13.12
C TYR A 205 10.72 22.01 14.32
N LYS A 206 10.19 22.72 15.30
CA LYS A 206 10.88 22.99 16.58
C LYS A 206 10.40 22.04 17.67
N GLU A 207 11.33 21.53 18.47
CA GLU A 207 11.07 20.56 19.54
C GLU A 207 10.01 21.07 20.53
N ASP A 208 10.19 22.30 21.04
CA ASP A 208 9.27 22.91 22.02
C ASP A 208 7.84 23.03 21.46
N TYR A 209 7.72 23.49 20.21
CA TYR A 209 6.44 23.66 19.54
C TYR A 209 5.75 22.31 19.32
N ALA A 210 6.47 21.31 18.86
CA ALA A 210 5.95 19.97 18.63
C ALA A 210 5.50 19.30 19.94
N PHE A 211 6.31 19.41 21.00
CA PHE A 211 5.98 18.87 22.32
C PHE A 211 4.73 19.52 22.91
N GLU A 212 4.63 20.86 22.86
CA GLU A 212 3.43 21.57 23.31
C GLU A 212 2.18 21.17 22.51
N THR A 213 2.30 21.07 21.19
CA THR A 213 1.20 20.69 20.31
C THR A 213 0.69 19.28 20.63
N LEU A 214 1.57 18.30 20.81
CA LEU A 214 1.24 16.93 21.15
C LEU A 214 0.62 16.80 22.55
N THR A 215 1.25 17.43 23.56
CA THR A 215 0.76 17.38 24.95
C THR A 215 -0.62 18.03 25.09
N LYS A 216 -0.85 19.14 24.39
CA LYS A 216 -2.16 19.80 24.31
C LYS A 216 -3.19 18.91 23.63
N HIS A 217 -2.85 18.27 22.52
CA HIS A 217 -3.75 17.38 21.79
C HIS A 217 -4.18 16.17 22.63
N PHE A 218 -3.21 15.47 23.24
CA PHE A 218 -3.47 14.29 24.05
C PHE A 218 -3.91 14.62 25.49
N GLN A 219 -3.97 15.90 25.86
CA GLN A 219 -4.34 16.36 27.20
C GLN A 219 -3.45 15.72 28.29
N THR A 220 -2.15 15.68 28.07
CA THR A 220 -1.16 15.06 28.97
C THR A 220 -0.04 16.05 29.30
N ILE A 221 0.67 15.79 30.40
CA ILE A 221 1.81 16.63 30.85
C ILE A 221 3.12 16.13 30.22
N SER A 222 3.21 14.82 29.89
CA SER A 222 4.39 14.22 29.28
C SER A 222 4.03 13.18 28.24
N LEU A 223 4.98 12.84 27.37
CA LEU A 223 4.81 11.82 26.33
C LEU A 223 5.32 10.42 26.75
N LYS A 224 5.73 10.26 28.04
CA LYS A 224 6.23 8.99 28.61
C LYS A 224 5.23 7.86 28.47
N GLY A 225 3.95 8.16 28.73
CA GLY A 225 2.86 7.17 28.65
C GLY A 225 2.67 6.56 27.26
N PHE A 226 3.15 7.23 26.21
CA PHE A 226 3.15 6.73 24.83
C PHE A 226 4.47 6.05 24.44
N GLY A 227 5.49 6.07 25.31
CA GLY A 227 6.80 5.46 25.02
C GLY A 227 7.64 6.17 23.96
N ILE A 228 7.38 7.46 23.71
CA ILE A 228 8.02 8.25 22.64
C ILE A 228 8.91 9.39 23.14
N GLU A 229 9.02 9.61 24.45
CA GLU A 229 9.71 10.79 25.00
C GLU A 229 11.18 10.90 24.58
N GLU A 230 11.85 9.78 24.31
CA GLU A 230 13.22 9.74 23.84
C GLU A 230 13.37 9.96 22.33
N LEU A 231 12.26 9.94 21.57
CA LEU A 231 12.23 10.07 20.13
C LEU A 231 12.09 11.55 19.72
N LYS A 232 13.09 12.37 19.99
CA LYS A 232 13.03 13.81 19.75
C LYS A 232 12.64 14.16 18.32
N GLU A 233 13.31 13.58 17.35
CA GLU A 233 13.06 13.82 15.93
C GLU A 233 11.67 13.27 15.51
N GLY A 234 11.26 12.14 16.08
CA GLY A 234 9.92 11.58 15.89
C GLY A 234 8.82 12.48 16.46
N ILE A 235 9.05 13.08 17.64
CA ILE A 235 8.14 14.08 18.25
C ILE A 235 8.00 15.29 17.35
N ILE A 236 9.10 15.81 16.82
CA ILE A 236 9.10 16.97 15.91
C ILE A 236 8.30 16.68 14.65
N ALA A 237 8.53 15.52 14.02
CA ALA A 237 7.78 15.08 12.86
C ALA A 237 6.27 14.93 13.16
N SER A 238 5.92 14.40 14.34
CA SER A 238 4.54 14.23 14.79
C SER A 238 3.81 15.55 15.02
N GLY A 239 4.50 16.53 15.61
CA GLY A 239 3.96 17.87 15.82
C GLY A 239 3.63 18.58 14.51
N ALA A 240 4.47 18.41 13.48
CA ALA A 240 4.23 18.98 12.16
C ALA A 240 2.96 18.41 11.49
N ILE A 241 2.64 17.12 11.71
CA ILE A 241 1.38 16.52 11.25
C ILE A 241 0.17 17.20 11.90
N LEU A 242 0.17 17.37 13.22
CA LEU A 242 -0.96 18.00 13.91
C LEU A 242 -1.13 19.49 13.51
N TYR A 243 -0.02 20.20 13.29
CA TYR A 243 -0.06 21.54 12.71
C TYR A 243 -0.74 21.54 11.35
N TYR A 244 -0.35 20.63 10.47
CA TYR A 244 -0.90 20.54 9.12
C TYR A 244 -2.40 20.21 9.11
N LEU A 245 -2.89 19.39 10.05
CA LEU A 245 -4.33 19.18 10.22
C LEU A 245 -5.07 20.46 10.56
N SER A 246 -4.50 21.31 11.43
CA SER A 246 -5.09 22.61 11.76
C SER A 246 -5.12 23.54 10.53
N GLU A 247 -4.04 23.59 9.75
CA GLU A 247 -3.94 24.37 8.51
C GLU A 247 -4.97 23.92 7.47
N THR A 248 -5.25 22.64 7.41
CA THR A 248 -6.22 22.04 6.48
C THR A 248 -7.67 22.06 7.00
N GLN A 249 -7.91 22.80 8.08
CA GLN A 249 -9.24 22.95 8.72
C GLN A 249 -9.83 21.66 9.30
N HIS A 250 -8.98 20.69 9.62
CA HIS A 250 -9.38 19.48 10.33
C HIS A 250 -9.23 19.67 11.84
N ASN A 251 -10.15 20.45 12.44
CA ASN A 251 -10.07 20.83 13.86
C ASN A 251 -10.71 19.79 14.79
N LYS A 252 -11.59 18.93 14.28
CA LYS A 252 -12.27 17.89 15.04
C LYS A 252 -11.53 16.56 14.88
N VAL A 253 -10.42 16.38 15.59
CA VAL A 253 -9.53 15.22 15.51
C VAL A 253 -9.45 14.43 16.83
N GLN A 254 -10.52 14.42 17.61
CA GLN A 254 -10.62 13.74 18.90
C GLN A 254 -10.44 12.22 18.81
N HIS A 255 -10.64 11.63 17.63
CA HIS A 255 -10.40 10.21 17.35
C HIS A 255 -8.90 9.84 17.29
N ILE A 256 -8.00 10.78 17.18
CA ILE A 256 -6.55 10.55 17.32
C ILE A 256 -6.25 10.50 18.82
N THR A 257 -6.45 9.31 19.42
CA THR A 257 -6.43 9.13 20.88
C THR A 257 -5.08 8.72 21.43
N ALA A 258 -4.15 8.27 20.58
CA ALA A 258 -2.83 7.79 20.98
C ALA A 258 -1.85 7.92 19.81
N ILE A 259 -0.56 7.97 20.14
CA ILE A 259 0.55 7.83 19.22
C ILE A 259 1.38 6.61 19.63
N GLN A 260 1.80 5.78 18.68
CA GLN A 260 2.53 4.55 18.92
C GLN A 260 3.94 4.63 18.34
N ARG A 261 4.90 4.16 19.11
CA ARG A 261 6.29 3.99 18.64
C ARG A 261 6.38 2.76 17.74
N ILE A 262 7.02 2.90 16.57
CA ILE A 262 7.53 1.77 15.81
C ILE A 262 8.96 1.54 16.30
N ALA A 263 9.16 0.47 17.08
CA ALA A 263 10.49 0.12 17.60
C ALA A 263 11.19 -0.81 16.61
N GLU A 264 12.37 -0.41 16.12
CA GLU A 264 13.14 -1.17 15.13
C GLU A 264 13.51 -2.57 15.62
N ASP A 265 13.79 -2.69 16.91
CA ASP A 265 14.15 -3.94 17.57
C ASP A 265 12.98 -4.91 17.82
N ALA A 266 11.73 -4.45 17.71
CA ALA A 266 10.53 -5.26 17.94
C ALA A 266 10.12 -6.10 16.71
N TYR A 267 10.59 -5.75 15.52
CA TYR A 267 10.12 -6.32 14.26
C TYR A 267 11.27 -6.83 13.39
N VAL A 268 10.97 -7.80 12.53
CA VAL A 268 11.90 -8.31 11.54
C VAL A 268 12.32 -7.19 10.59
N TRP A 269 13.61 -7.04 10.43
CA TRP A 269 14.11 -6.06 9.48
C TRP A 269 14.15 -6.64 8.06
N MET A 270 13.61 -5.90 7.11
CA MET A 270 13.67 -6.18 5.68
C MET A 270 13.93 -4.88 4.95
N ASP A 271 14.91 -4.85 4.04
CA ASP A 271 15.15 -3.68 3.20
C ASP A 271 14.13 -3.59 2.05
N ARG A 272 14.14 -2.46 1.34
CA ARG A 272 13.25 -2.23 0.19
C ARG A 272 13.41 -3.27 -0.91
N PHE A 273 14.63 -3.77 -1.09
CA PHE A 273 14.93 -4.77 -2.10
C PHE A 273 14.31 -6.12 -1.73
N THR A 274 14.41 -6.51 -0.48
CA THR A 274 13.79 -7.73 0.06
C THR A 274 12.28 -7.73 -0.09
N ILE A 275 11.61 -6.63 0.27
CA ILE A 275 10.15 -6.48 0.13
C ILE A 275 9.72 -6.66 -1.32
N ARG A 276 10.46 -6.03 -2.24
CA ARG A 276 10.21 -6.11 -3.67
C ARG A 276 10.54 -7.50 -4.25
N ASN A 277 11.69 -8.07 -3.89
CA ASN A 277 12.16 -9.36 -4.40
C ASN A 277 11.28 -10.52 -3.94
N LEU A 278 10.69 -10.43 -2.76
CA LEU A 278 9.71 -11.40 -2.24
C LEU A 278 8.29 -11.16 -2.75
N GLU A 279 8.04 -10.07 -3.50
CA GLU A 279 6.74 -9.70 -4.05
C GLU A 279 5.63 -9.69 -2.97
N LEU A 280 5.91 -8.99 -1.85
CA LEU A 280 4.99 -9.02 -0.70
C LEU A 280 3.68 -8.29 -0.99
N TYR A 281 3.73 -7.10 -1.62
CA TYR A 281 2.58 -6.21 -1.89
C TYR A 281 2.39 -5.90 -3.36
N HIS A 282 3.49 -5.81 -4.11
CA HIS A 282 3.52 -5.42 -5.52
C HIS A 282 4.47 -6.34 -6.28
N SER A 283 4.16 -6.55 -7.54
CA SER A 283 5.02 -7.23 -8.50
C SER A 283 5.30 -6.32 -9.68
N TYR A 284 6.42 -6.52 -10.38
CA TYR A 284 6.70 -5.86 -11.66
C TYR A 284 5.68 -6.18 -12.74
N ASN A 285 5.07 -7.36 -12.66
CA ASN A 285 4.00 -7.74 -13.57
C ASN A 285 2.65 -7.36 -12.94
N PRO A 286 1.87 -6.46 -13.53
CA PRO A 286 0.58 -6.04 -13.01
C PRO A 286 -0.43 -7.16 -12.78
N ASN A 287 -0.26 -8.29 -13.47
CA ASN A 287 -1.13 -9.47 -13.36
C ASN A 287 -0.57 -10.56 -12.44
N ALA A 288 0.56 -10.34 -11.79
CA ALA A 288 1.13 -11.31 -10.87
C ALA A 288 0.41 -11.30 -9.52
N VAL A 289 0.32 -12.47 -8.92
CA VAL A 289 -0.24 -12.66 -7.57
C VAL A 289 0.86 -12.43 -6.55
N THR A 290 0.61 -11.57 -5.58
CA THR A 290 1.53 -11.27 -4.47
C THR A 290 1.30 -12.19 -3.28
N LEU A 291 2.20 -12.15 -2.27
CA LEU A 291 1.96 -12.87 -1.03
C LEU A 291 0.68 -12.36 -0.34
N LEU A 292 0.46 -11.05 -0.31
CA LEU A 292 -0.73 -10.46 0.30
C LEU A 292 -2.02 -11.00 -0.35
N ASP A 293 -2.07 -11.13 -1.67
CA ASP A 293 -3.25 -11.66 -2.38
C ASP A 293 -3.58 -13.10 -1.98
N VAL A 294 -2.55 -13.88 -1.63
CA VAL A 294 -2.73 -15.27 -1.17
C VAL A 294 -3.24 -15.33 0.26
N ILE A 295 -2.69 -14.51 1.15
CA ILE A 295 -2.96 -14.59 2.59
C ILE A 295 -4.16 -13.76 3.04
N ASP A 296 -4.62 -12.76 2.26
CA ASP A 296 -5.77 -11.93 2.63
C ASP A 296 -7.09 -12.67 2.41
N LYS A 297 -7.58 -13.29 3.48
CA LYS A 297 -8.93 -13.85 3.60
C LYS A 297 -9.76 -13.06 4.62
N THR A 298 -9.32 -11.85 4.97
CA THR A 298 -10.02 -11.00 5.92
C THR A 298 -11.39 -10.57 5.41
N LEU A 299 -12.35 -10.49 6.30
CA LEU A 299 -13.74 -10.19 6.01
C LEU A 299 -14.11 -8.73 6.30
N SER A 300 -13.33 -8.08 7.16
CA SER A 300 -13.51 -6.67 7.51
C SER A 300 -12.44 -5.77 6.87
N PRO A 301 -12.75 -4.49 6.57
CA PRO A 301 -11.75 -3.52 6.12
C PRO A 301 -10.60 -3.33 7.12
N MET A 302 -10.92 -3.30 8.41
CA MET A 302 -9.97 -3.16 9.52
C MET A 302 -8.97 -4.32 9.55
N GLY A 303 -9.48 -5.56 9.40
CA GLY A 303 -8.63 -6.76 9.31
C GLY A 303 -7.66 -6.69 8.12
N GLY A 304 -8.13 -6.25 6.96
CA GLY A 304 -7.28 -6.09 5.78
C GLY A 304 -6.16 -5.06 5.97
N ARG A 305 -6.44 -3.92 6.61
CA ARG A 305 -5.43 -2.92 6.98
C ARG A 305 -4.41 -3.48 7.98
N LEU A 306 -4.89 -4.15 9.02
CA LEU A 306 -4.02 -4.76 10.02
C LEU A 306 -3.14 -5.88 9.45
N LEU A 307 -3.67 -6.70 8.55
CA LEU A 307 -2.91 -7.77 7.89
C LEU A 307 -1.74 -7.21 7.07
N LYS A 308 -1.95 -6.11 6.34
CA LYS A 308 -0.88 -5.39 5.64
C LYS A 308 0.20 -4.92 6.61
N ARG A 309 -0.20 -4.35 7.75
CA ARG A 309 0.74 -3.91 8.78
C ARG A 309 1.51 -5.08 9.40
N TRP A 310 0.86 -6.22 9.65
CA TRP A 310 1.56 -7.42 10.15
C TRP A 310 2.57 -7.97 9.14
N LEU A 311 2.28 -7.87 7.86
CA LEU A 311 3.21 -8.24 6.79
C LEU A 311 4.39 -7.26 6.70
N ALA A 312 4.17 -5.96 6.90
CA ALA A 312 5.21 -4.93 6.93
C ALA A 312 6.12 -5.04 8.16
N LEU A 313 5.56 -5.45 9.28
CA LEU A 313 6.19 -5.47 10.60
C LEU A 313 5.99 -6.85 11.28
N PRO A 314 6.64 -7.93 10.79
CA PRO A 314 6.57 -9.24 11.41
C PRO A 314 7.27 -9.22 12.78
N LEU A 315 6.75 -9.98 13.72
CA LEU A 315 7.20 -9.94 15.11
C LEU A 315 8.53 -10.67 15.33
N LYS A 316 9.31 -10.19 16.30
CA LYS A 316 10.45 -10.92 16.88
C LYS A 316 10.14 -11.50 18.26
N ASP A 317 9.06 -11.08 18.90
CA ASP A 317 8.60 -11.54 20.19
C ASP A 317 7.97 -12.93 20.07
N SER A 318 8.69 -13.98 20.54
CA SER A 318 8.25 -15.37 20.46
C SER A 318 6.94 -15.61 21.19
N GLN A 319 6.70 -14.95 22.32
CA GLN A 319 5.48 -15.15 23.11
C GLN A 319 4.25 -14.61 22.37
N LYS A 320 4.37 -13.44 21.73
CA LYS A 320 3.29 -12.87 20.92
C LYS A 320 3.00 -13.72 19.69
N ILE A 321 4.04 -14.25 19.04
CA ILE A 321 3.89 -15.15 17.90
C ILE A 321 3.17 -16.43 18.33
N GLN A 322 3.63 -17.06 19.40
CA GLN A 322 3.01 -18.29 19.95
C GLN A 322 1.56 -18.07 20.35
N SER A 323 1.23 -16.93 20.97
CA SER A 323 -0.16 -16.57 21.28
C SER A 323 -1.05 -16.55 20.03
N ARG A 324 -0.56 -16.00 18.90
CA ARG A 324 -1.28 -16.04 17.62
C ARG A 324 -1.44 -17.48 17.11
N HIS A 325 -0.37 -18.28 17.14
CA HIS A 325 -0.43 -19.69 16.75
C HIS A 325 -1.44 -20.49 17.57
N GLN A 326 -1.53 -20.23 18.88
CA GLN A 326 -2.51 -20.89 19.76
C GLN A 326 -3.95 -20.57 19.35
N VAL A 327 -4.26 -19.30 19.00
CA VAL A 327 -5.58 -18.93 18.50
C VAL A 327 -5.88 -19.61 17.16
N VAL A 328 -4.92 -19.64 16.23
CA VAL A 328 -5.07 -20.31 14.92
C VAL A 328 -5.30 -21.81 15.10
N SER A 329 -4.55 -22.46 16.00
CA SER A 329 -4.71 -23.89 16.32
C SER A 329 -6.11 -24.17 16.84
N TYR A 330 -6.57 -23.40 17.85
CA TYR A 330 -7.90 -23.55 18.43
C TYR A 330 -9.01 -23.40 17.39
N LEU A 331 -8.94 -22.37 16.55
CA LEU A 331 -9.94 -22.12 15.52
C LEU A 331 -9.92 -23.16 14.40
N LYS A 332 -8.75 -23.74 14.09
CA LYS A 332 -8.60 -24.83 13.11
C LYS A 332 -9.26 -26.12 13.60
N GLU A 333 -9.12 -26.44 14.87
CA GLU A 333 -9.75 -27.59 15.50
C GLU A 333 -11.25 -27.39 15.69
N ASN A 334 -11.70 -26.15 15.94
CA ASN A 334 -13.09 -25.79 16.23
C ASN A 334 -13.72 -24.99 15.05
N GLN A 335 -13.86 -25.64 13.89
CA GLN A 335 -14.36 -24.99 12.67
C GLN A 335 -15.77 -24.39 12.80
N SER A 336 -16.62 -24.89 13.69
CA SER A 336 -17.94 -24.30 13.97
C SER A 336 -17.79 -22.91 14.64
N VAL A 337 -16.86 -22.76 15.58
CA VAL A 337 -16.54 -21.47 16.22
C VAL A 337 -15.99 -20.51 15.19
N LEU A 338 -15.03 -20.95 14.36
CA LEU A 338 -14.49 -20.14 13.27
C LEU A 338 -15.60 -19.59 12.37
N LYS A 339 -16.52 -20.44 11.88
CA LYS A 339 -17.61 -20.02 11.01
C LYS A 339 -18.57 -19.04 11.69
N ASN A 340 -18.87 -19.26 12.97
CA ASN A 340 -19.72 -18.33 13.73
C ASN A 340 -19.07 -16.97 13.87
N ILE A 341 -17.79 -16.92 14.25
CA ILE A 341 -17.02 -15.66 14.34
C ILE A 341 -16.99 -14.96 12.97
N GLN A 342 -16.66 -15.67 11.90
CA GLN A 342 -16.62 -15.13 10.55
C GLN A 342 -17.98 -14.55 10.11
N ASN A 343 -19.08 -15.21 10.44
CA ASN A 343 -20.43 -14.73 10.12
C ASN A 343 -20.77 -13.43 10.86
N GLN A 344 -20.32 -13.27 12.10
CA GLN A 344 -20.49 -12.02 12.83
C GLN A 344 -19.58 -10.90 12.29
N ILE A 345 -18.31 -11.20 11.99
CA ILE A 345 -17.37 -10.20 11.43
C ILE A 345 -17.89 -9.64 10.11
N LYS A 346 -18.55 -10.43 9.26
CA LYS A 346 -19.19 -9.96 8.01
C LYS A 346 -20.27 -8.89 8.23
N GLN A 347 -20.88 -8.84 9.40
CA GLN A 347 -21.91 -7.85 9.75
C GLN A 347 -21.32 -6.58 10.36
N ILE A 348 -20.01 -6.59 10.69
CA ILE A 348 -19.33 -5.46 11.29
C ILE A 348 -18.84 -4.53 10.19
N SER A 349 -19.33 -3.30 10.20
CA SER A 349 -18.87 -2.21 9.33
C SER A 349 -17.49 -1.72 9.76
N ASP A 350 -16.91 -0.81 9.01
CA ASP A 350 -15.60 -0.20 9.32
C ASP A 350 -15.70 0.70 10.56
N LEU A 351 -15.54 0.11 11.73
CA LEU A 351 -15.65 0.82 13.02
C LEU A 351 -14.61 1.92 13.18
N GLU A 352 -13.39 1.74 12.65
CA GLU A 352 -12.34 2.75 12.73
C GLU A 352 -12.76 4.01 11.97
N ARG A 353 -13.22 3.88 10.74
CA ARG A 353 -13.67 5.00 9.93
C ARG A 353 -14.99 5.60 10.41
N LEU A 354 -15.91 4.76 10.88
CA LEU A 354 -17.18 5.25 11.44
C LEU A 354 -16.97 6.13 12.67
N ILE A 355 -16.15 5.69 13.61
CA ILE A 355 -15.90 6.48 14.82
C ILE A 355 -15.11 7.76 14.53
N SER A 356 -14.24 7.74 13.53
CA SER A 356 -13.53 8.93 13.05
C SER A 356 -14.48 9.94 12.41
N LYS A 357 -15.43 9.51 11.58
CA LYS A 357 -16.49 10.35 11.02
C LYS A 357 -17.38 10.95 12.12
N ILE A 358 -17.70 10.19 13.16
CA ILE A 358 -18.46 10.66 14.32
C ILE A 358 -17.69 11.77 15.03
N ALA A 359 -16.41 11.56 15.33
CA ALA A 359 -15.56 12.56 15.96
C ALA A 359 -15.46 13.85 15.13
N ALA A 360 -15.38 13.72 13.80
CA ALA A 360 -15.36 14.84 12.88
C ALA A 360 -16.73 15.53 12.68
N GLY A 361 -17.83 14.91 13.13
CA GLY A 361 -19.19 15.39 12.89
C GLY A 361 -19.66 15.23 11.43
N LYS A 362 -19.03 14.30 10.68
CA LYS A 362 -19.31 14.04 9.26
C LYS A 362 -20.07 12.73 9.02
N VAL A 363 -20.72 12.21 10.04
CA VAL A 363 -21.47 10.94 9.99
C VAL A 363 -22.93 11.17 9.65
N SER A 364 -23.53 10.27 8.90
CA SER A 364 -24.96 10.25 8.59
C SER A 364 -25.78 9.46 9.62
N PRO A 365 -27.10 9.69 9.76
CA PRO A 365 -27.95 8.88 10.66
C PRO A 365 -27.88 7.38 10.36
N ARG A 366 -27.84 6.98 9.08
CA ARG A 366 -27.74 5.59 8.67
C ARG A 366 -26.40 4.95 9.12
N GLU A 367 -25.29 5.69 9.04
CA GLU A 367 -23.98 5.20 9.50
C GLU A 367 -23.94 5.02 11.02
N VAL A 368 -24.67 5.84 11.79
CA VAL A 368 -24.80 5.64 13.25
C VAL A 368 -25.60 4.39 13.57
N VAL A 369 -26.62 4.05 12.77
CA VAL A 369 -27.33 2.76 12.88
C VAL A 369 -26.36 1.59 12.58
N TYR A 370 -25.51 1.69 11.57
CA TYR A 370 -24.48 0.69 11.26
C TYR A 370 -23.47 0.52 12.39
N LEU A 371 -23.12 1.61 13.11
CA LEU A 371 -22.30 1.49 14.32
C LEU A 371 -22.98 0.61 15.36
N LYS A 372 -24.26 0.84 15.65
CA LYS A 372 -25.04 0.04 16.60
C LYS A 372 -25.11 -1.43 16.16
N GLU A 373 -25.41 -1.71 14.91
CA GLU A 373 -25.49 -3.08 14.37
C GLU A 373 -24.15 -3.80 14.45
N SER A 374 -23.05 -3.09 14.16
CA SER A 374 -21.71 -3.60 14.31
C SER A 374 -21.36 -3.96 15.76
N LEU A 375 -21.76 -3.11 16.71
CA LEU A 375 -21.57 -3.37 18.14
C LEU A 375 -22.46 -4.54 18.63
N ASP A 376 -23.66 -4.73 18.08
CA ASP A 376 -24.52 -5.88 18.38
C ASP A 376 -23.84 -7.18 17.88
N ALA A 377 -23.20 -7.18 16.71
CA ALA A 377 -22.49 -8.34 16.18
C ALA A 377 -21.23 -8.72 16.99
N ILE A 378 -20.67 -7.81 17.79
CA ILE A 378 -19.54 -8.09 18.68
C ILE A 378 -19.98 -8.96 19.86
N ILE A 379 -21.21 -8.86 20.34
CA ILE A 379 -21.67 -9.59 21.55
C ILE A 379 -21.55 -11.11 21.42
N PRO A 380 -22.06 -11.75 20.34
CA PRO A 380 -21.85 -13.19 20.14
C PRO A 380 -20.37 -13.58 20.04
N ILE A 381 -19.53 -12.75 19.43
CA ILE A 381 -18.07 -12.98 19.35
C ILE A 381 -17.47 -12.99 20.76
N LYS A 382 -17.80 -11.99 21.58
CA LYS A 382 -17.37 -11.92 22.97
C LYS A 382 -17.77 -13.17 23.75
N THR A 383 -19.02 -13.61 23.64
CA THR A 383 -19.52 -14.80 24.33
C THR A 383 -18.74 -16.05 23.92
N LEU A 384 -18.59 -16.29 22.61
CA LEU A 384 -17.82 -17.42 22.08
C LEU A 384 -16.35 -17.40 22.53
N ALA A 385 -15.74 -16.22 22.61
CA ALA A 385 -14.36 -16.08 23.05
C ALA A 385 -14.20 -16.37 24.54
N LEU A 386 -15.13 -15.93 25.39
CA LEU A 386 -15.11 -16.17 26.83
C LEU A 386 -15.37 -17.65 27.19
N GLU A 387 -16.19 -18.35 26.39
CA GLU A 387 -16.46 -19.78 26.56
C GLU A 387 -15.30 -20.67 26.08
N SER A 388 -14.31 -20.10 25.37
CA SER A 388 -13.17 -20.85 24.86
C SER A 388 -12.31 -21.43 26.01
N PRO A 389 -11.82 -22.66 25.88
CA PRO A 389 -10.83 -23.21 26.81
C PRO A 389 -9.43 -22.58 26.62
N GLN A 390 -9.19 -21.93 25.49
CA GLN A 390 -7.89 -21.37 25.14
C GLN A 390 -7.73 -19.97 25.71
N GLU A 391 -6.71 -19.78 26.57
CA GLU A 391 -6.46 -18.50 27.27
C GLU A 391 -6.25 -17.32 26.29
N ALA A 392 -5.49 -17.51 25.20
CA ALA A 392 -5.26 -16.46 24.22
C ALA A 392 -6.56 -15.95 23.54
N VAL A 393 -7.57 -16.80 23.42
CA VAL A 393 -8.90 -16.43 22.90
C VAL A 393 -9.72 -15.73 23.96
N LYS A 394 -9.67 -16.19 25.23
CA LYS A 394 -10.36 -15.55 26.35
C LYS A 394 -9.92 -14.11 26.54
N VAL A 395 -8.61 -13.84 26.47
CA VAL A 395 -8.05 -12.49 26.61
C VAL A 395 -8.65 -11.53 25.58
N ILE A 396 -8.89 -11.99 24.34
CA ILE A 396 -9.60 -11.19 23.33
C ILE A 396 -11.04 -10.93 23.78
N GLY A 397 -11.75 -11.96 24.26
CA GLY A 397 -13.13 -11.85 24.73
C GLY A 397 -13.27 -10.90 25.93
N ASP A 398 -12.39 -11.01 26.93
CA ASP A 398 -12.39 -10.13 28.10
C ASP A 398 -12.15 -8.66 27.73
N SER A 399 -11.27 -8.43 26.75
CA SER A 399 -10.90 -7.09 26.29
C SER A 399 -11.97 -6.42 25.41
N LEU A 400 -12.93 -7.17 24.85
CA LEU A 400 -14.02 -6.60 24.05
C LEU A 400 -15.03 -5.88 24.94
N HIS A 401 -15.35 -4.63 24.59
CA HIS A 401 -16.37 -3.84 25.29
C HIS A 401 -17.76 -4.08 24.71
N SER A 402 -18.75 -4.38 25.57
CA SER A 402 -20.15 -4.57 25.15
C SER A 402 -20.84 -3.28 24.67
N CYS A 403 -20.36 -2.14 25.11
CA CYS A 403 -20.91 -0.80 24.77
C CYS A 403 -22.45 -0.73 24.91
N GLU A 404 -23.02 -1.35 25.95
CA GLU A 404 -24.46 -1.54 26.11
C GLU A 404 -25.23 -0.22 26.11
N LEU A 405 -24.81 0.73 26.95
CA LEU A 405 -25.44 2.05 27.00
C LEU A 405 -25.43 2.76 25.65
N LEU A 406 -24.35 2.62 24.90
CA LEU A 406 -24.21 3.21 23.56
C LEU A 406 -25.22 2.59 22.58
N ARG A 407 -25.29 1.26 22.57
CA ARG A 407 -26.23 0.52 21.71
C ARG A 407 -27.68 0.87 22.00
N GLU A 408 -28.08 0.84 23.26
CA GLU A 408 -29.44 1.16 23.68
C GLU A 408 -29.80 2.63 23.42
N LYS A 409 -28.89 3.58 23.63
CA LYS A 409 -29.12 4.98 23.31
C LYS A 409 -29.37 5.21 21.83
N ILE A 410 -28.53 4.61 20.95
CA ILE A 410 -28.71 4.74 19.50
C ILE A 410 -30.04 4.11 19.07
N LYS A 411 -30.38 2.91 19.57
CA LYS A 411 -31.62 2.21 19.28
C LYS A 411 -32.86 3.01 19.72
N THR A 412 -32.77 3.71 20.84
CA THR A 412 -33.87 4.52 21.37
C THR A 412 -34.06 5.78 20.55
N VAL A 413 -32.96 6.47 20.19
CA VAL A 413 -33.02 7.81 19.58
C VAL A 413 -33.25 7.78 18.08
N LEU A 414 -32.68 6.82 17.37
CA LEU A 414 -32.75 6.73 15.90
C LEU A 414 -33.76 5.69 15.46
N ASN A 415 -34.44 5.99 14.35
CA ASN A 415 -35.19 4.96 13.64
C ASN A 415 -34.26 3.93 13.02
N GLN A 416 -34.68 2.66 13.01
CA GLN A 416 -33.92 1.56 12.43
C GLN A 416 -33.62 1.81 10.93
N ASP A 417 -34.59 2.38 10.22
CA ASP A 417 -34.49 2.75 8.81
C ASP A 417 -34.11 4.23 8.60
N ALA A 418 -33.29 4.78 9.50
CA ALA A 418 -32.84 6.17 9.41
C ALA A 418 -32.25 6.48 8.02
N PRO A 419 -32.53 7.66 7.46
CA PRO A 419 -32.07 8.04 6.12
C PRO A 419 -30.56 8.31 6.09
N VAL A 420 -29.95 8.25 4.89
CA VAL A 420 -28.55 8.66 4.69
C VAL A 420 -28.40 10.18 4.87
N ALA A 421 -29.37 10.96 4.38
CA ALA A 421 -29.36 12.42 4.56
C ALA A 421 -30.45 12.82 5.55
N ILE A 422 -30.11 13.53 6.61
CA ILE A 422 -31.03 14.00 7.63
C ILE A 422 -32.13 14.90 7.04
N ALA A 423 -31.81 15.61 5.96
CA ALA A 423 -32.77 16.45 5.24
C ALA A 423 -33.97 15.68 4.64
N LYS A 424 -33.88 14.36 4.54
CA LYS A 424 -35.04 13.53 4.13
C LYS A 424 -36.08 13.35 5.23
N GLY A 425 -35.77 13.80 6.46
CA GLY A 425 -36.62 13.61 7.64
C GLY A 425 -36.69 12.16 8.13
N ASN A 426 -37.38 11.97 9.25
CA ASN A 426 -37.63 10.68 9.86
C ASN A 426 -36.35 9.94 10.37
N ALA A 427 -35.32 10.72 10.75
CA ALA A 427 -34.10 10.17 11.36
C ALA A 427 -34.30 9.81 12.83
N ILE A 428 -34.99 10.67 13.59
CA ILE A 428 -35.24 10.53 15.03
C ILE A 428 -36.46 9.65 15.26
N ALA A 429 -36.40 8.76 16.25
CA ALA A 429 -37.48 7.89 16.63
C ALA A 429 -38.66 8.68 17.27
N LYS A 430 -39.88 8.14 17.16
CA LYS A 430 -41.06 8.69 17.80
C LYS A 430 -40.95 8.60 19.32
N GLY A 431 -41.46 9.62 20.04
CA GLY A 431 -41.41 9.65 21.49
C GLY A 431 -40.19 10.29 22.12
N ILE A 432 -39.21 10.74 21.31
CA ILE A 432 -37.99 11.39 21.79
C ILE A 432 -38.20 12.88 22.06
N ASN A 433 -38.99 13.53 21.25
CA ASN A 433 -39.31 14.95 21.39
C ASN A 433 -40.78 15.22 21.03
N ALA A 434 -41.56 15.70 21.99
CA ALA A 434 -43.00 15.92 21.86
C ALA A 434 -43.31 16.96 20.75
N GLU A 435 -42.53 18.05 20.67
CA GLU A 435 -42.72 19.09 19.66
C GLU A 435 -42.48 18.52 18.24
N LEU A 436 -41.46 17.66 18.08
CA LEU A 436 -41.20 17.00 16.82
C LEU A 436 -42.33 16.07 16.39
N ASP A 437 -42.91 15.33 17.33
CA ASP A 437 -44.03 14.42 17.06
C ASP A 437 -45.30 15.18 16.70
N ASP A 438 -45.61 16.32 17.36
CA ASP A 438 -46.72 17.19 17.05
C ASP A 438 -46.54 17.81 15.65
N LEU A 439 -45.34 18.30 15.30
CA LEU A 439 -45.06 18.85 14.00
C LEU A 439 -45.17 17.81 12.87
N ARG A 440 -44.75 16.58 13.12
CA ARG A 440 -44.89 15.46 12.18
C ARG A 440 -46.40 15.12 11.97
N ALA A 441 -47.19 15.14 13.04
CA ALA A 441 -48.62 14.93 12.94
C ALA A 441 -49.30 16.03 12.07
N ILE A 442 -48.90 17.29 12.26
CA ILE A 442 -49.39 18.42 11.43
C ILE A 442 -48.96 18.23 9.95
N SER A 443 -47.69 17.84 9.69
CA SER A 443 -47.23 17.62 8.32
C SER A 443 -47.97 16.45 7.64
N THR A 444 -48.23 15.36 8.37
CA THR A 444 -48.98 14.20 7.86
C THR A 444 -50.43 14.53 7.60
N SER A 445 -51.12 15.13 8.56
CA SER A 445 -52.53 15.58 8.41
C SER A 445 -52.67 16.63 7.31
N GLY A 446 -51.65 17.49 7.13
CA GLY A 446 -51.56 18.43 6.01
C GLY A 446 -51.51 17.76 4.63
N LYS A 447 -50.80 16.67 4.49
CA LYS A 447 -50.79 15.88 3.23
C LYS A 447 -52.15 15.23 2.95
N GLU A 448 -52.74 14.62 3.94
CA GLU A 448 -54.06 14.02 3.84
C GLU A 448 -55.11 15.10 3.49
N PHE A 449 -54.97 16.29 4.03
CA PHE A 449 -55.85 17.43 3.70
C PHE A 449 -55.63 17.91 2.24
N LEU A 450 -54.40 17.98 1.74
CA LEU A 450 -54.13 18.31 0.34
C LEU A 450 -54.73 17.26 -0.62
N GLU A 451 -54.65 15.97 -0.29
CA GLU A 451 -55.35 14.92 -1.04
C GLU A 451 -56.86 15.06 -0.95
N GLY A 452 -57.39 15.53 0.21
CA GLY A 452 -58.80 15.86 0.42
C GLY A 452 -59.26 17.02 -0.47
N ILE A 453 -58.44 18.10 -0.54
CA ILE A 453 -58.71 19.24 -1.45
C ILE A 453 -58.69 18.74 -2.90
N GLU A 454 -57.69 17.93 -3.31
CA GLU A 454 -57.60 17.42 -4.66
C GLU A 454 -58.88 16.64 -5.06
N LYS A 455 -59.33 15.75 -4.19
CA LYS A 455 -60.57 14.98 -4.41
C LYS A 455 -61.79 15.86 -4.43
N ARG A 456 -61.94 16.81 -3.50
CA ARG A 456 -63.06 17.75 -3.41
C ARG A 456 -63.14 18.64 -4.65
N GLU A 457 -62.02 19.25 -5.03
CA GLU A 457 -61.96 20.15 -6.18
C GLU A 457 -62.16 19.40 -7.50
N SER A 458 -61.63 18.16 -7.59
CA SER A 458 -61.89 17.28 -8.74
C SER A 458 -63.39 16.95 -8.91
N GLN A 459 -64.09 16.72 -7.79
CA GLN A 459 -65.54 16.48 -7.80
C GLN A 459 -66.35 17.73 -8.16
N LEU A 460 -65.99 18.88 -7.56
CA LEU A 460 -66.69 20.14 -7.78
C LEU A 460 -66.56 20.66 -9.23
N THR A 461 -65.36 20.54 -9.79
CA THR A 461 -65.04 20.99 -11.15
C THR A 461 -65.36 19.98 -12.22
N GLY A 462 -65.52 18.71 -11.86
CA GLY A 462 -65.64 17.59 -12.80
C GLY A 462 -64.37 17.33 -13.61
N ILE A 463 -63.20 17.73 -13.09
CA ILE A 463 -61.87 17.54 -13.71
C ILE A 463 -61.16 16.36 -13.03
N SER A 464 -61.30 15.19 -13.57
CA SER A 464 -60.68 13.97 -13.01
C SER A 464 -59.15 13.91 -13.13
N SER A 465 -58.57 14.80 -13.93
CA SER A 465 -57.11 14.87 -14.14
C SER A 465 -56.43 16.00 -13.34
N LEU A 466 -57.14 16.63 -12.42
CA LEU A 466 -56.66 17.64 -11.52
C LEU A 466 -55.62 17.01 -10.57
N LYS A 467 -54.48 17.69 -10.37
CA LYS A 467 -53.44 17.27 -9.43
C LYS A 467 -52.95 18.45 -8.62
N ILE A 468 -52.73 18.23 -7.32
CA ILE A 468 -52.02 19.19 -6.49
C ILE A 468 -50.54 18.77 -6.51
N SER A 469 -49.64 19.69 -6.86
CA SER A 469 -48.21 19.49 -6.93
C SER A 469 -47.46 20.65 -6.29
N PHE A 470 -46.17 20.43 -5.94
CA PHE A 470 -45.31 21.43 -5.33
C PHE A 470 -44.22 21.91 -6.29
N ASN A 471 -43.90 23.20 -6.23
CA ASN A 471 -42.76 23.78 -6.97
C ASN A 471 -42.04 24.80 -6.07
N ASN A 472 -40.71 24.74 -6.01
CA ASN A 472 -39.90 25.62 -5.17
C ASN A 472 -40.08 27.13 -5.41
N VAL A 473 -40.58 27.53 -6.58
CA VAL A 473 -40.80 28.95 -6.94
C VAL A 473 -42.19 29.44 -6.55
N PHE A 474 -43.21 28.58 -6.68
CA PHE A 474 -44.62 28.98 -6.56
C PHE A 474 -45.35 28.30 -5.40
N GLY A 475 -44.69 27.34 -4.70
CA GLY A 475 -45.28 26.55 -3.65
C GLY A 475 -46.25 25.46 -4.15
N TYR A 476 -47.28 25.14 -3.37
CA TYR A 476 -48.32 24.21 -3.78
C TYR A 476 -49.25 24.84 -4.80
N TYR A 477 -49.59 24.11 -5.86
CA TYR A 477 -50.48 24.55 -6.94
C TYR A 477 -51.36 23.42 -7.44
N ILE A 478 -52.48 23.78 -7.97
CA ILE A 478 -53.41 22.91 -8.67
C ILE A 478 -53.07 22.95 -10.17
N GLU A 479 -52.70 21.83 -10.74
CA GLU A 479 -52.39 21.69 -12.17
C GLU A 479 -53.63 21.20 -12.93
N VAL A 480 -54.08 21.99 -13.92
CA VAL A 480 -55.21 21.69 -14.78
C VAL A 480 -54.75 21.65 -16.24
N ARG A 481 -55.04 20.57 -16.95
CA ARG A 481 -54.73 20.47 -18.39
C ARG A 481 -55.53 21.47 -19.20
N ASN A 482 -54.95 22.03 -20.25
CA ASN A 482 -55.53 23.07 -21.07
C ASN A 482 -56.91 22.69 -21.64
N MET A 483 -57.21 21.41 -21.84
CA MET A 483 -58.53 20.94 -22.31
C MET A 483 -59.65 21.15 -21.30
N HIS A 484 -59.34 21.44 -20.04
CA HIS A 484 -60.34 21.65 -18.98
C HIS A 484 -60.30 23.04 -18.38
N LYS A 485 -59.57 24.00 -18.97
CA LYS A 485 -59.44 25.39 -18.47
C LYS A 485 -60.77 26.14 -18.29
N ASP A 486 -61.75 25.83 -19.12
CA ASP A 486 -63.06 26.47 -19.07
C ASP A 486 -63.90 25.97 -17.88
N LYS A 487 -63.52 24.94 -17.19
CA LYS A 487 -64.16 24.40 -15.98
C LYS A 487 -63.54 24.92 -14.67
N VAL A 488 -62.54 25.75 -14.80
CA VAL A 488 -61.82 26.28 -13.62
C VAL A 488 -62.64 27.35 -12.95
N PRO A 489 -62.84 27.28 -11.62
CA PRO A 489 -63.60 28.36 -10.89
C PRO A 489 -62.88 29.70 -11.00
N THR A 490 -63.72 30.80 -11.07
CA THR A 490 -63.20 32.18 -11.18
C THR A 490 -62.36 32.60 -9.92
N GLU A 491 -62.56 31.93 -8.80
CA GLU A 491 -61.86 32.17 -7.52
C GLU A 491 -60.43 31.67 -7.51
N TRP A 492 -60.08 30.80 -8.44
CA TRP A 492 -58.71 30.31 -8.51
C TRP A 492 -57.79 31.31 -9.18
N ILE A 493 -56.65 31.61 -8.54
CA ILE A 493 -55.67 32.56 -9.03
C ILE A 493 -54.68 31.83 -9.91
N ARG A 494 -54.63 32.16 -11.21
CA ARG A 494 -53.67 31.60 -12.15
C ARG A 494 -52.27 32.16 -11.87
N LYS A 495 -51.27 31.26 -11.70
CA LYS A 495 -49.88 31.59 -11.45
C LYS A 495 -48.96 31.34 -12.63
N GLN A 496 -49.20 30.28 -13.40
CA GLN A 496 -48.34 29.94 -14.53
C GLN A 496 -49.12 29.23 -15.62
N THR A 497 -48.83 29.59 -16.87
CA THR A 497 -49.31 28.90 -18.08
C THR A 497 -48.18 28.09 -18.66
N LEU A 498 -48.41 26.78 -18.86
CA LEU A 498 -47.53 25.86 -19.51
C LEU A 498 -48.05 25.46 -20.89
N VAL A 499 -47.28 24.79 -21.70
CA VAL A 499 -47.69 24.34 -23.04
C VAL A 499 -48.94 23.46 -22.99
N ASN A 500 -49.04 22.55 -21.98
CA ASN A 500 -50.14 21.56 -21.88
C ASN A 500 -51.01 21.70 -20.64
N ALA A 501 -50.76 22.65 -19.74
CA ALA A 501 -51.50 22.82 -18.49
C ALA A 501 -51.37 24.25 -17.98
N GLU A 502 -52.31 24.64 -17.10
CA GLU A 502 -52.25 25.87 -16.32
C GLU A 502 -52.17 25.53 -14.83
N ARG A 503 -51.47 26.37 -14.06
CA ARG A 503 -51.27 26.22 -12.63
C ARG A 503 -51.98 27.30 -11.85
N TYR A 504 -52.75 26.87 -10.88
CA TYR A 504 -53.64 27.72 -10.09
C TYR A 504 -53.33 27.59 -8.59
N ILE A 505 -53.66 28.62 -7.81
CA ILE A 505 -53.60 28.56 -6.35
C ILE A 505 -54.97 29.04 -5.80
N THR A 506 -55.33 28.52 -4.62
CA THR A 506 -56.45 28.98 -3.83
C THR A 506 -55.93 29.58 -2.52
N GLU A 507 -56.73 30.41 -1.87
CA GLU A 507 -56.37 31.03 -0.60
C GLU A 507 -56.20 29.97 0.48
N GLU A 508 -57.07 28.97 0.53
CA GLU A 508 -57.00 27.80 1.40
C GLU A 508 -55.70 27.00 1.18
N LEU A 509 -55.31 26.79 -0.07
CA LEU A 509 -54.04 26.07 -0.41
C LEU A 509 -52.83 26.86 0.11
N LYS A 510 -52.88 28.20 0.03
CA LYS A 510 -51.78 29.07 0.47
C LYS A 510 -51.64 29.12 2.00
N GLU A 511 -52.75 29.13 2.75
CA GLU A 511 -52.70 29.05 4.21
C GLU A 511 -52.09 27.72 4.69
N TYR A 512 -52.54 26.62 4.09
CA TYR A 512 -52.01 25.31 4.41
C TYR A 512 -50.56 25.13 4.02
N GLU A 513 -50.16 25.66 2.86
CA GLU A 513 -48.77 25.73 2.43
C GLU A 513 -47.88 26.35 3.51
N THR A 514 -48.29 27.52 4.04
CA THR A 514 -47.52 28.21 5.08
C THR A 514 -47.37 27.36 6.33
N LYS A 515 -48.44 26.62 6.72
CA LYS A 515 -48.41 25.72 7.87
C LYS A 515 -47.50 24.49 7.65
N ILE A 516 -47.59 23.86 6.46
CA ILE A 516 -46.80 22.65 6.14
C ILE A 516 -45.32 23.01 6.00
N LEU A 517 -44.96 24.02 5.21
CA LEU A 517 -43.56 24.42 5.02
C LEU A 517 -42.92 24.89 6.32
N GLY A 518 -43.66 25.65 7.14
CA GLY A 518 -43.18 26.05 8.46
C GLY A 518 -42.96 24.86 9.42
N ALA A 519 -43.80 23.82 9.31
CA ALA A 519 -43.60 22.59 10.07
C ALA A 519 -42.41 21.79 9.57
N GLU A 520 -42.25 21.65 8.26
CA GLU A 520 -41.09 20.88 7.67
C GLU A 520 -39.73 21.53 7.97
N GLU A 521 -39.62 22.87 7.92
CA GLU A 521 -38.43 23.61 8.30
C GLU A 521 -38.09 23.40 9.80
N LYS A 522 -39.11 23.46 10.68
CA LYS A 522 -38.93 23.20 12.11
C LYS A 522 -38.58 21.77 12.39
N ILE A 523 -39.21 20.78 11.76
CA ILE A 523 -38.90 19.37 11.86
C ILE A 523 -37.43 19.16 11.52
N HIS A 524 -36.99 19.69 10.38
CA HIS A 524 -35.59 19.55 9.95
C HIS A 524 -34.60 20.10 10.98
N LYS A 525 -34.87 21.31 11.49
CA LYS A 525 -34.02 21.95 12.50
C LYS A 525 -33.93 21.12 13.78
N ILE A 526 -35.06 20.64 14.31
CA ILE A 526 -35.11 19.84 15.54
C ILE A 526 -34.40 18.50 15.32
N GLU A 527 -34.60 17.82 14.16
CA GLU A 527 -33.94 16.58 13.87
C GLU A 527 -32.40 16.74 13.77
N VAL A 528 -31.92 17.83 13.16
CA VAL A 528 -30.49 18.16 13.11
C VAL A 528 -29.94 18.38 14.51
N GLU A 529 -30.58 19.18 15.34
CA GLU A 529 -30.13 19.47 16.71
C GLU A 529 -30.09 18.21 17.58
N LEU A 530 -31.13 17.36 17.52
CA LEU A 530 -31.15 16.09 18.27
C LEU A 530 -30.10 15.11 17.77
N PHE A 531 -29.87 15.04 16.47
CA PHE A 531 -28.86 14.18 15.88
C PHE A 531 -27.44 14.66 16.25
N GLU A 532 -27.16 15.95 16.20
CA GLU A 532 -25.87 16.50 16.64
C GLU A 532 -25.62 16.25 18.12
N GLN A 533 -26.61 16.36 18.98
CA GLN A 533 -26.51 16.00 20.38
C GLN A 533 -26.17 14.52 20.56
N LEU A 534 -26.80 13.64 19.78
CA LEU A 534 -26.49 12.21 19.80
C LEU A 534 -25.05 11.94 19.35
N VAL A 535 -24.61 12.53 18.22
CA VAL A 535 -23.24 12.38 17.69
C VAL A 535 -22.19 12.85 18.70
N ASN A 536 -22.40 14.01 19.33
CA ASN A 536 -21.51 14.53 20.37
C ASN A 536 -21.45 13.61 21.59
N TRP A 537 -22.56 12.99 21.96
CA TRP A 537 -22.59 12.02 23.06
C TRP A 537 -21.87 10.71 22.68
N ILE A 538 -22.07 10.20 21.45
CA ILE A 538 -21.36 9.02 20.93
C ILE A 538 -19.85 9.24 20.93
N ALA A 539 -19.39 10.47 20.65
CA ALA A 539 -17.97 10.81 20.66
C ALA A 539 -17.27 10.55 22.02
N THR A 540 -18.01 10.45 23.11
CA THR A 540 -17.42 10.02 24.40
C THR A 540 -17.02 8.54 24.45
N TYR A 541 -17.49 7.72 23.48
CA TYR A 541 -17.20 6.30 23.34
C TYR A 541 -16.11 6.00 22.31
N ILE A 542 -15.35 7.00 21.82
CA ILE A 542 -14.29 6.80 20.82
C ILE A 542 -13.31 5.69 21.23
N LYS A 543 -12.73 5.77 22.43
CA LYS A 543 -11.74 4.79 22.91
C LYS A 543 -12.25 3.36 22.97
N PRO A 544 -13.41 3.06 23.63
CA PRO A 544 -13.97 1.71 23.63
C PRO A 544 -14.27 1.15 22.23
N VAL A 545 -14.77 1.99 21.32
CA VAL A 545 -15.07 1.55 19.94
C VAL A 545 -13.78 1.28 19.17
N GLN A 546 -12.75 2.12 19.27
CA GLN A 546 -11.44 1.87 18.66
C GLN A 546 -10.76 0.61 19.20
N MET A 547 -10.89 0.35 20.49
CA MET A 547 -10.38 -0.89 21.10
C MET A 547 -11.08 -2.12 20.52
N ASN A 548 -12.41 -2.09 20.42
CA ASN A 548 -13.18 -3.14 19.76
C ASN A 548 -12.75 -3.31 18.28
N ALA A 549 -12.60 -2.21 17.55
CA ALA A 549 -12.16 -2.25 16.15
C ALA A 549 -10.81 -2.96 15.98
N ASN A 550 -9.84 -2.65 16.84
CA ASN A 550 -8.51 -3.28 16.83
C ASN A 550 -8.58 -4.78 17.17
N LEU A 551 -9.34 -5.16 18.20
CA LEU A 551 -9.50 -6.56 18.60
C LEU A 551 -10.22 -7.38 17.53
N ILE A 552 -11.25 -6.84 16.92
CA ILE A 552 -11.96 -7.48 15.79
C ILE A 552 -11.02 -7.60 14.57
N ALA A 553 -10.21 -6.58 14.27
CA ALA A 553 -9.21 -6.66 13.19
C ALA A 553 -8.18 -7.77 13.45
N GLN A 554 -7.67 -7.89 14.70
CA GLN A 554 -6.77 -8.97 15.10
C GLN A 554 -7.43 -10.34 14.93
N LEU A 555 -8.66 -10.50 15.42
CA LEU A 555 -9.39 -11.76 15.28
C LEU A 555 -9.67 -12.12 13.83
N ASP A 556 -10.00 -11.14 12.98
CA ASP A 556 -10.21 -11.32 11.55
C ASP A 556 -8.91 -11.78 10.83
N CYS A 557 -7.74 -11.21 11.18
CA CYS A 557 -6.45 -11.67 10.67
C CYS A 557 -6.19 -13.14 11.08
N LEU A 558 -6.46 -13.50 12.34
CA LEU A 558 -6.27 -14.87 12.85
C LEU A 558 -7.26 -15.84 12.20
N CYS A 559 -8.50 -15.42 11.95
CA CYS A 559 -9.47 -16.19 11.15
C CYS A 559 -8.99 -16.37 9.70
N SER A 560 -8.37 -15.33 9.11
CA SER A 560 -7.77 -15.41 7.78
C SER A 560 -6.65 -16.45 7.72
N PHE A 561 -5.72 -16.44 8.69
CA PHE A 561 -4.66 -17.44 8.81
C PHE A 561 -5.21 -18.84 9.04
N THR A 562 -6.26 -18.98 9.83
CA THR A 562 -6.93 -20.26 10.07
C THR A 562 -7.56 -20.80 8.79
N GLN A 563 -8.28 -19.96 8.05
CA GLN A 563 -8.90 -20.33 6.78
C GLN A 563 -7.84 -20.77 5.75
N LEU A 564 -6.75 -20.00 5.65
CA LEU A 564 -5.60 -20.33 4.80
C LEU A 564 -4.99 -21.68 5.18
N ALA A 565 -4.83 -21.94 6.48
CA ALA A 565 -4.28 -23.20 7.00
C ALA A 565 -5.16 -24.42 6.70
N ILE A 566 -6.48 -24.25 6.76
CA ILE A 566 -7.44 -25.32 6.42
C ILE A 566 -7.42 -25.59 4.91
N GLU A 567 -7.53 -24.53 4.09
CA GLU A 567 -7.61 -24.65 2.64
C GLU A 567 -6.35 -25.28 2.02
N ASN A 568 -5.15 -24.91 2.54
CA ASN A 568 -3.87 -25.29 1.95
C ASN A 568 -3.08 -26.30 2.79
N LYS A 569 -3.68 -26.86 3.84
CA LYS A 569 -3.05 -27.85 4.74
C LYS A 569 -1.72 -27.31 5.33
N TYR A 570 -1.75 -26.06 5.80
CA TYR A 570 -0.58 -25.49 6.49
C TYR A 570 -0.49 -26.03 7.92
N VAL A 571 0.74 -26.10 8.43
CA VAL A 571 1.06 -26.66 9.76
C VAL A 571 1.50 -25.57 10.71
N CYS A 572 1.31 -25.82 12.02
CA CYS A 572 1.82 -24.96 13.08
C CYS A 572 3.35 -25.09 13.14
N PRO A 573 4.14 -24.02 12.99
CA PRO A 573 5.57 -24.07 13.20
C PRO A 573 5.92 -24.11 14.67
N GLU A 574 7.02 -24.78 15.01
CA GLU A 574 7.64 -24.78 16.33
C GLU A 574 8.68 -23.66 16.41
N LEU A 575 8.51 -22.78 17.41
CA LEU A 575 9.46 -21.70 17.70
C LEU A 575 10.26 -22.03 18.94
N ASP A 576 11.58 -21.94 18.83
CA ASP A 576 12.53 -22.10 19.92
C ASP A 576 13.51 -20.90 20.00
N GLU A 577 14.48 -20.98 20.91
CA GLU A 577 15.50 -19.94 21.06
C GLU A 577 16.81 -20.29 20.32
N THR A 578 16.84 -21.41 19.60
CA THR A 578 18.01 -21.87 18.86
C THR A 578 18.34 -20.97 17.67
N PHE A 579 19.43 -21.27 17.00
CA PHE A 579 19.78 -20.64 15.72
C PHE A 579 19.38 -21.51 14.51
N GLU A 580 18.73 -22.64 14.76
CA GLU A 580 18.35 -23.58 13.72
C GLU A 580 17.17 -23.07 12.88
N LEU A 581 17.15 -23.51 11.63
CA LEU A 581 16.02 -23.41 10.73
C LEU A 581 15.86 -24.75 10.02
N GLU A 582 14.87 -25.53 10.42
CA GLU A 582 14.52 -26.81 9.81
C GLU A 582 13.15 -26.70 9.15
N ILE A 583 13.07 -26.89 7.85
CA ILE A 583 11.85 -26.92 7.05
C ILE A 583 11.79 -28.27 6.35
N LYS A 584 10.76 -29.07 6.62
CA LYS A 584 10.49 -30.34 5.94
C LYS A 584 9.34 -30.17 4.95
N ASN A 585 9.59 -30.59 3.71
CA ASN A 585 8.64 -30.50 2.61
C ASN A 585 7.99 -29.10 2.48
N GLY A 586 8.83 -28.05 2.54
CA GLY A 586 8.39 -26.67 2.35
C GLY A 586 7.83 -26.43 0.94
N ARG A 587 6.79 -25.61 0.83
CA ARG A 587 6.14 -25.23 -0.42
C ARG A 587 6.10 -23.72 -0.56
N HIS A 588 6.14 -23.21 -1.78
CA HIS A 588 6.05 -21.79 -2.05
C HIS A 588 4.59 -21.33 -2.06
N PRO A 589 4.13 -20.49 -1.12
CA PRO A 589 2.71 -20.18 -0.94
C PRO A 589 2.05 -19.56 -2.16
N VAL A 590 2.79 -18.72 -2.91
CA VAL A 590 2.25 -18.04 -4.10
C VAL A 590 2.27 -18.96 -5.32
N ILE A 591 3.40 -19.64 -5.60
CA ILE A 591 3.52 -20.51 -6.77
C ILE A 591 2.54 -21.68 -6.66
N GLU A 592 2.41 -22.29 -5.47
CA GLU A 592 1.46 -23.38 -5.23
C GLU A 592 0.03 -23.01 -5.66
N LYS A 593 -0.39 -21.78 -5.42
CA LYS A 593 -1.74 -21.26 -5.81
C LYS A 593 -1.89 -21.00 -7.30
N GLN A 594 -0.81 -20.74 -8.01
CA GLN A 594 -0.83 -20.44 -9.45
C GLN A 594 -0.70 -21.69 -10.32
N LEU A 595 -0.33 -22.84 -9.74
CA LEU A 595 -0.19 -24.08 -10.49
C LEU A 595 -1.57 -24.54 -11.00
N PRO A 596 -1.62 -25.09 -12.24
CA PRO A 596 -2.84 -25.69 -12.79
C PRO A 596 -3.38 -26.79 -11.88
N VAL A 597 -4.69 -26.95 -11.87
CA VAL A 597 -5.37 -28.02 -11.11
C VAL A 597 -4.79 -29.38 -11.48
N GLY A 598 -4.33 -30.14 -10.49
CA GLY A 598 -3.71 -31.45 -10.68
C GLY A 598 -2.18 -31.46 -10.81
N MET A 599 -1.54 -30.27 -10.84
CA MET A 599 -0.08 -30.16 -10.77
C MET A 599 0.38 -29.78 -9.36
N PRO A 600 0.88 -30.72 -8.54
CA PRO A 600 1.35 -30.39 -7.19
C PRO A 600 2.68 -29.62 -7.25
N TYR A 601 2.89 -28.70 -6.29
CA TYR A 601 4.19 -28.09 -6.06
C TYR A 601 5.18 -29.15 -5.53
N ILE A 602 6.41 -29.15 -6.04
CA ILE A 602 7.44 -30.05 -5.55
C ILE A 602 8.06 -29.46 -4.28
N ALA A 603 7.71 -30.06 -3.17
CA ALA A 603 8.16 -29.64 -1.85
C ALA A 603 9.65 -29.89 -1.62
N ASN A 604 10.32 -28.97 -0.87
CA ASN A 604 11.74 -29.02 -0.62
C ASN A 604 12.07 -28.89 0.86
N ASP A 605 13.14 -29.58 1.28
CA ASP A 605 13.66 -29.52 2.63
C ASP A 605 14.78 -28.49 2.69
N VAL A 606 14.84 -27.73 3.78
CA VAL A 606 15.92 -26.78 4.07
C VAL A 606 16.33 -26.94 5.53
N PHE A 607 17.62 -27.12 5.78
CA PHE A 607 18.18 -27.15 7.12
C PHE A 607 19.37 -26.19 7.19
N LEU A 608 19.37 -25.29 8.17
CA LEU A 608 20.47 -24.35 8.44
C LEU A 608 20.73 -24.29 9.95
N ASP A 609 22.00 -24.40 10.32
CA ASP A 609 22.50 -24.26 11.68
C ASP A 609 23.80 -23.42 11.70
N ARG A 610 24.43 -23.29 12.87
CA ARG A 610 25.71 -22.60 13.00
C ARG A 610 26.90 -23.53 13.04
N GLU A 611 26.69 -24.81 13.19
CA GLU A 611 27.76 -25.79 13.43
C GLU A 611 28.13 -26.56 12.17
N THR A 612 27.13 -27.04 11.45
CA THR A 612 27.32 -27.98 10.35
C THR A 612 26.96 -27.47 8.99
N GLN A 613 25.95 -26.60 8.91
CA GLN A 613 25.35 -26.14 7.66
C GLN A 613 24.84 -24.68 7.75
N GLN A 614 25.80 -23.75 7.92
CA GLN A 614 25.51 -22.33 7.97
C GLN A 614 25.10 -21.77 6.61
N LEU A 615 25.79 -22.24 5.55
CA LEU A 615 25.61 -21.79 4.18
C LEU A 615 25.33 -22.99 3.25
N ILE A 616 24.22 -22.91 2.54
CA ILE A 616 23.87 -23.86 1.48
C ILE A 616 24.21 -23.24 0.13
N MET A 617 25.18 -23.81 -0.57
CA MET A 617 25.50 -23.47 -1.94
C MET A 617 24.58 -24.27 -2.87
N ILE A 618 23.71 -23.59 -3.63
CA ILE A 618 22.72 -24.23 -4.52
C ILE A 618 23.13 -24.05 -5.97
N THR A 619 23.59 -25.16 -6.61
CA THR A 619 23.92 -25.16 -8.03
C THR A 619 22.77 -25.76 -8.86
N GLY A 620 22.79 -25.52 -10.16
CA GLY A 620 21.82 -26.08 -11.11
C GLY A 620 21.47 -25.13 -12.23
N PRO A 621 20.80 -25.62 -13.27
CA PRO A 621 20.46 -24.83 -14.45
C PRO A 621 19.45 -23.71 -14.13
N ASN A 622 19.40 -22.70 -15.00
CA ASN A 622 18.33 -21.71 -14.96
C ASN A 622 16.99 -22.40 -15.25
N MET A 623 15.89 -21.90 -14.68
CA MET A 623 14.55 -22.52 -14.70
C MET A 623 14.39 -23.80 -13.84
N SER A 624 15.43 -24.26 -13.15
CA SER A 624 15.30 -25.42 -12.25
C SER A 624 14.51 -25.14 -10.97
N GLY A 625 14.33 -23.86 -10.61
CA GLY A 625 13.59 -23.45 -9.42
C GLY A 625 14.45 -23.02 -8.24
N LYS A 626 15.75 -22.72 -8.43
CA LYS A 626 16.65 -22.20 -7.38
C LYS A 626 16.06 -21.00 -6.65
N SER A 627 15.71 -19.94 -7.40
CA SER A 627 15.11 -18.71 -6.88
C SER A 627 13.79 -18.95 -6.14
N ALA A 628 12.98 -19.93 -6.60
CA ALA A 628 11.73 -20.30 -5.95
C ALA A 628 11.98 -20.93 -4.56
N ILE A 629 13.04 -21.73 -4.40
CA ILE A 629 13.42 -22.33 -3.11
C ILE A 629 13.91 -21.26 -2.14
N LEU A 630 14.70 -20.30 -2.61
CA LEU A 630 15.15 -19.17 -1.79
C LEU A 630 13.97 -18.38 -1.27
N ARG A 631 13.09 -17.92 -2.17
CA ARG A 631 11.87 -17.16 -1.82
C ARG A 631 10.95 -17.97 -0.91
N GLN A 632 10.73 -19.25 -1.19
CA GLN A 632 9.96 -20.17 -0.35
C GLN A 632 10.45 -20.13 1.11
N THR A 633 11.75 -20.23 1.33
CA THR A 633 12.34 -20.23 2.67
C THR A 633 12.06 -18.92 3.39
N ALA A 634 12.28 -17.76 2.75
CA ALA A 634 11.98 -16.46 3.34
C ALA A 634 10.48 -16.30 3.66
N LEU A 635 9.61 -16.70 2.73
CA LEU A 635 8.14 -16.56 2.92
C LEU A 635 7.62 -17.46 4.03
N ILE A 636 8.18 -18.66 4.22
CA ILE A 636 7.85 -19.55 5.35
C ILE A 636 8.24 -18.90 6.68
N VAL A 637 9.48 -18.37 6.77
CA VAL A 637 9.96 -17.66 7.97
C VAL A 637 9.09 -16.44 8.26
N LEU A 638 8.74 -15.66 7.24
CA LEU A 638 7.90 -14.47 7.36
C LEU A 638 6.50 -14.83 7.88
N LEU A 639 5.84 -15.83 7.28
CA LEU A 639 4.53 -16.30 7.72
C LEU A 639 4.55 -16.78 9.18
N CYS A 640 5.60 -17.54 9.56
CA CYS A 640 5.79 -17.98 10.93
C CYS A 640 5.82 -16.79 11.90
N GLN A 641 6.64 -15.78 11.63
CA GLN A 641 6.82 -14.61 12.50
C GLN A 641 5.67 -13.59 12.43
N MET A 642 4.78 -13.72 11.46
CA MET A 642 3.47 -13.05 11.48
C MET A 642 2.47 -13.72 12.44
N GLY A 643 2.70 -14.96 12.83
CA GLY A 643 1.80 -15.79 13.63
C GLY A 643 0.84 -16.62 12.78
N SER A 644 1.15 -16.83 11.50
CA SER A 644 0.42 -17.72 10.60
C SER A 644 0.99 -19.14 10.65
N PHE A 645 0.18 -20.13 10.30
CA PHE A 645 0.66 -21.44 9.92
C PHE A 645 1.39 -21.38 8.57
N VAL A 646 2.21 -22.37 8.29
CA VAL A 646 3.20 -22.35 7.20
C VAL A 646 3.00 -23.51 6.21
N PRO A 647 3.32 -23.31 4.92
CA PRO A 647 3.21 -24.32 3.87
C PRO A 647 4.37 -25.33 3.93
N ALA A 648 4.32 -26.26 4.86
CA ALA A 648 5.31 -27.32 5.06
C ALA A 648 4.65 -28.53 5.73
N ASP A 649 5.39 -29.63 5.89
CA ASP A 649 4.97 -30.75 6.74
C ASP A 649 5.39 -30.52 8.21
N SER A 650 6.55 -29.91 8.42
CA SER A 650 6.97 -29.40 9.74
C SER A 650 7.97 -28.28 9.57
N VAL A 651 7.96 -27.33 10.50
CA VAL A 651 8.96 -26.27 10.62
C VAL A 651 9.36 -26.12 12.08
N ARG A 652 10.66 -26.14 12.36
CA ARG A 652 11.25 -25.77 13.65
C ARG A 652 12.29 -24.67 13.42
N MET A 653 12.17 -23.56 14.12
CA MET A 653 13.07 -22.43 13.89
C MET A 653 13.23 -21.54 15.12
N GLY A 654 14.44 -21.00 15.26
CA GLY A 654 14.66 -19.83 16.10
C GLY A 654 14.20 -18.54 15.43
N ILE A 655 14.01 -17.49 16.23
CA ILE A 655 13.64 -16.17 15.72
C ILE A 655 14.70 -15.64 14.75
N VAL A 656 14.23 -15.15 13.60
CA VAL A 656 15.02 -14.41 12.62
C VAL A 656 14.79 -12.92 12.85
N ASP A 657 15.84 -12.14 12.94
CA ASP A 657 15.76 -10.71 13.19
C ASP A 657 15.84 -9.87 11.93
N LYS A 658 16.51 -10.39 10.88
CA LYS A 658 16.64 -9.72 9.59
C LYS A 658 16.53 -10.73 8.44
N ILE A 659 15.82 -10.35 7.40
CA ILE A 659 15.72 -11.11 6.15
C ILE A 659 16.27 -10.24 5.03
N PHE A 660 17.26 -10.77 4.33
CA PHE A 660 17.87 -10.13 3.17
C PHE A 660 17.72 -11.00 1.94
N THR A 661 17.34 -10.39 0.84
CA THR A 661 17.27 -11.09 -0.44
C THR A 661 17.91 -10.29 -1.55
N ARG A 662 18.77 -10.95 -2.30
CA ARG A 662 19.23 -10.51 -3.60
C ARG A 662 18.81 -11.57 -4.61
N VAL A 663 17.64 -11.41 -5.23
CA VAL A 663 17.02 -12.38 -6.13
C VAL A 663 16.53 -11.69 -7.38
N GLY A 664 17.05 -12.08 -8.54
CA GLY A 664 16.65 -11.56 -9.85
C GLY A 664 17.37 -10.26 -10.28
N ALA A 665 17.48 -10.04 -11.57
CA ALA A 665 17.96 -8.79 -12.14
C ALA A 665 16.77 -7.84 -12.31
N SER A 666 16.77 -6.71 -11.62
CA SER A 666 15.86 -5.60 -11.91
C SER A 666 16.56 -4.58 -12.78
N ASP A 667 16.20 -4.51 -14.05
CA ASP A 667 16.64 -3.44 -14.92
C ASP A 667 15.94 -2.14 -14.51
N ASN A 668 16.63 -1.32 -13.73
CA ASN A 668 16.14 0.02 -13.41
C ASN A 668 16.69 1.03 -14.43
N ILE A 669 16.24 0.91 -15.67
CA ILE A 669 16.65 1.76 -16.79
C ILE A 669 16.37 3.25 -16.53
N SER A 670 15.39 3.55 -15.67
CA SER A 670 14.97 4.92 -15.39
C SER A 670 15.99 5.76 -14.60
N MET A 671 16.89 5.13 -13.84
CA MET A 671 17.93 5.83 -13.07
C MET A 671 19.30 5.85 -13.76
N GLY A 672 19.47 5.20 -14.94
CA GLY A 672 20.72 5.17 -15.65
C GLY A 672 21.85 4.39 -14.98
N GLU A 673 21.56 3.63 -13.92
CA GLU A 673 22.53 2.78 -13.24
C GLU A 673 22.72 1.46 -13.99
N SER A 674 23.97 0.98 -14.04
CA SER A 674 24.27 -0.36 -14.54
C SER A 674 23.62 -1.42 -13.64
N THR A 675 23.02 -2.45 -14.24
CA THR A 675 22.45 -3.60 -13.51
C THR A 675 23.45 -4.23 -12.52
N PHE A 676 24.75 -4.23 -12.89
CA PHE A 676 25.80 -4.68 -11.99
C PHE A 676 26.03 -3.75 -10.80
N MET A 677 25.96 -2.43 -10.99
CA MET A 677 26.09 -1.48 -9.89
C MET A 677 24.94 -1.61 -8.89
N VAL A 678 23.70 -1.77 -9.38
CA VAL A 678 22.53 -2.05 -8.53
C VAL A 678 22.74 -3.33 -7.73
N GLU A 679 23.26 -4.39 -8.38
CA GLU A 679 23.56 -5.66 -7.71
C GLU A 679 24.61 -5.47 -6.61
N MET A 680 25.66 -4.70 -6.85
CA MET A 680 26.71 -4.46 -5.85
C MET A 680 26.20 -3.59 -4.71
N ASN A 681 25.37 -2.59 -4.97
CA ASN A 681 24.75 -1.77 -3.94
C ASN A 681 23.83 -2.59 -3.02
N GLU A 682 22.97 -3.45 -3.60
CA GLU A 682 22.12 -4.38 -2.84
C GLU A 682 22.99 -5.33 -1.98
N THR A 683 24.02 -5.90 -2.55
CA THR A 683 24.92 -6.82 -1.85
C THR A 683 25.71 -6.11 -0.74
N ALA A 684 26.20 -4.91 -0.99
CA ALA A 684 26.90 -4.11 0.03
C ALA A 684 25.98 -3.76 1.21
N SER A 685 24.72 -3.40 0.92
CA SER A 685 23.71 -3.16 1.98
C SER A 685 23.52 -4.42 2.83
N ILE A 686 23.43 -5.59 2.24
CA ILE A 686 23.32 -6.87 2.95
C ILE A 686 24.53 -7.09 3.86
N LEU A 687 25.75 -7.07 3.29
CA LEU A 687 26.98 -7.42 4.02
C LEU A 687 27.28 -6.47 5.19
N ASN A 688 26.91 -5.19 5.07
CA ASN A 688 27.09 -4.20 6.13
C ASN A 688 26.04 -4.28 7.27
N ASN A 689 24.93 -4.98 7.07
CA ASN A 689 23.81 -5.01 8.01
C ASN A 689 23.50 -6.39 8.60
N ILE A 690 24.30 -7.40 8.32
CA ILE A 690 24.09 -8.76 8.85
C ILE A 690 24.18 -8.79 10.38
N SER A 691 23.40 -9.68 10.96
CA SER A 691 23.36 -9.98 12.40
C SER A 691 23.46 -11.49 12.62
N ASP A 692 23.56 -11.88 13.86
CA ASP A 692 23.66 -13.29 14.26
C ASP A 692 22.39 -14.12 14.01
N ARG A 693 21.24 -13.46 13.83
CA ARG A 693 19.96 -14.10 13.51
C ARG A 693 19.46 -13.81 12.09
N SER A 694 20.31 -13.24 11.24
CA SER A 694 19.95 -12.94 9.85
C SER A 694 19.72 -14.19 9.01
N LEU A 695 18.77 -14.10 8.08
CA LEU A 695 18.57 -15.00 6.95
C LEU A 695 18.94 -14.28 5.66
N VAL A 696 19.96 -14.76 4.97
CA VAL A 696 20.52 -14.16 3.76
C VAL A 696 20.23 -15.05 2.55
N LEU A 697 19.64 -14.50 1.50
CA LEU A 697 19.26 -15.21 0.29
C LEU A 697 19.88 -14.53 -0.92
N LEU A 698 20.89 -15.15 -1.50
CA LEU A 698 21.67 -14.64 -2.63
C LEU A 698 21.42 -15.49 -3.87
N ASP A 699 21.05 -14.87 -4.98
CA ASP A 699 20.77 -15.55 -6.25
C ASP A 699 21.55 -14.94 -7.39
N GLU A 700 22.37 -15.77 -8.02
CA GLU A 700 23.17 -15.46 -9.22
C GLU A 700 24.05 -14.18 -9.07
N ILE A 701 24.75 -14.04 -7.96
CA ILE A 701 25.68 -12.92 -7.72
C ILE A 701 26.86 -12.99 -8.71
N GLY A 702 27.27 -11.84 -9.27
CA GLY A 702 28.38 -11.70 -10.20
C GLY A 702 27.99 -11.91 -11.67
N ARG A 703 26.71 -12.00 -12.00
CA ARG A 703 26.25 -12.23 -13.38
C ARG A 703 26.43 -11.03 -14.31
N GLY A 704 26.47 -9.82 -13.76
CA GLY A 704 26.52 -8.56 -14.53
C GLY A 704 27.91 -8.13 -15.01
N THR A 705 28.97 -8.94 -14.79
CA THR A 705 30.36 -8.63 -15.14
C THR A 705 31.07 -9.80 -15.86
N SER A 706 32.38 -9.73 -16.03
CA SER A 706 33.17 -10.83 -16.64
C SER A 706 33.07 -12.07 -15.76
N THR A 707 33.19 -13.27 -16.36
CA THR A 707 33.04 -14.55 -15.66
C THR A 707 33.99 -14.66 -14.47
N TYR A 708 35.27 -14.30 -14.65
CA TYR A 708 36.26 -14.39 -13.58
C TYR A 708 36.04 -13.38 -12.46
N ASP A 709 35.70 -12.14 -12.77
CA ASP A 709 35.33 -11.16 -11.77
C ASP A 709 34.09 -11.60 -11.00
N GLY A 710 33.08 -12.13 -11.71
CA GLY A 710 31.85 -12.64 -11.10
C GLY A 710 32.11 -13.79 -10.14
N ILE A 711 32.89 -14.78 -10.54
CA ILE A 711 33.30 -15.91 -9.66
C ILE A 711 34.09 -15.40 -8.46
N SER A 712 35.06 -14.50 -8.66
CA SER A 712 35.88 -13.96 -7.58
C SER A 712 35.08 -13.21 -6.54
N ILE A 713 34.11 -12.38 -6.98
CA ILE A 713 33.23 -11.64 -6.10
C ILE A 713 32.29 -12.60 -5.34
N ALA A 714 31.67 -13.55 -6.03
CA ALA A 714 30.78 -14.52 -5.42
C ALA A 714 31.51 -15.40 -4.39
N TRP A 715 32.75 -15.83 -4.69
CA TRP A 715 33.60 -16.56 -3.76
C TRP A 715 33.92 -15.75 -2.51
N ALA A 716 34.42 -14.52 -2.68
CA ALA A 716 34.76 -13.64 -1.58
C ALA A 716 33.56 -13.31 -0.68
N ILE A 717 32.34 -13.13 -1.25
CA ILE A 717 31.11 -12.92 -0.48
C ILE A 717 30.74 -14.15 0.34
N ALA A 718 30.81 -15.36 -0.26
CA ALA A 718 30.47 -16.59 0.44
C ALA A 718 31.47 -16.89 1.58
N GLU A 719 32.77 -16.66 1.35
CA GLU A 719 33.82 -16.78 2.37
C GLU A 719 33.63 -15.76 3.50
N PHE A 720 33.37 -14.47 3.15
CA PHE A 720 33.06 -13.44 4.13
C PHE A 720 31.89 -13.81 5.02
N LEU A 721 30.75 -14.28 4.45
CA LEU A 721 29.57 -14.69 5.21
C LEU A 721 29.89 -15.91 6.12
N HIS A 722 30.70 -16.86 5.64
CA HIS A 722 31.08 -18.01 6.43
C HIS A 722 31.99 -17.63 7.61
N GLU A 723 32.96 -16.74 7.40
CA GLU A 723 33.94 -16.35 8.42
C GLU A 723 33.44 -15.26 9.37
N HIS A 724 32.36 -14.54 8.97
CA HIS A 724 31.82 -13.44 9.75
C HIS A 724 31.42 -13.90 11.16
N PRO A 725 31.72 -13.13 12.22
CA PRO A 725 31.38 -13.50 13.61
C PRO A 725 29.90 -13.79 13.85
N SER A 726 29.02 -13.10 13.11
CA SER A 726 27.56 -13.30 13.21
C SER A 726 27.07 -14.63 12.62
N GLN A 727 27.82 -15.28 11.76
CA GLN A 727 27.49 -16.56 11.12
C GLN A 727 26.02 -16.61 10.61
N PRO A 728 25.59 -15.70 9.71
CA PRO A 728 24.19 -15.61 9.26
C PRO A 728 23.80 -16.87 8.49
N LYS A 729 22.55 -17.31 8.68
CA LYS A 729 21.96 -18.41 7.88
C LYS A 729 21.88 -17.98 6.43
N THR A 730 22.52 -18.73 5.50
CA THR A 730 22.64 -18.30 4.12
C THR A 730 22.23 -19.38 3.11
N LEU A 731 21.38 -19.00 2.15
CA LEU A 731 21.15 -19.76 0.92
C LEU A 731 21.79 -19.00 -0.25
N PHE A 732 22.72 -19.60 -0.94
CA PHE A 732 23.47 -19.01 -2.03
C PHE A 732 23.22 -19.81 -3.32
N ALA A 733 22.35 -19.32 -4.19
CA ALA A 733 22.12 -19.94 -5.49
C ALA A 733 23.06 -19.35 -6.54
N THR A 734 23.71 -20.21 -7.30
CA THR A 734 24.69 -19.81 -8.31
C THR A 734 24.66 -20.73 -9.52
N HIS A 735 25.19 -20.24 -10.63
CA HIS A 735 25.51 -21.04 -11.81
C HIS A 735 27.00 -21.32 -11.95
N TYR A 736 27.82 -20.77 -11.04
CA TYR A 736 29.25 -21.04 -10.98
C TYR A 736 29.51 -22.36 -10.25
N HIS A 737 29.97 -23.37 -11.00
CA HIS A 737 30.24 -24.71 -10.45
C HIS A 737 31.50 -24.74 -9.61
N GLU A 738 32.42 -23.81 -9.85
CA GLU A 738 33.68 -23.63 -9.13
C GLU A 738 33.45 -23.39 -7.62
N LEU A 739 32.34 -22.72 -7.27
CA LEU A 739 32.00 -22.47 -5.86
C LEU A 739 31.70 -23.76 -5.07
N ASN A 740 31.48 -24.91 -5.75
CA ASN A 740 31.31 -26.18 -5.06
C ASN A 740 32.59 -26.62 -4.31
N GLU A 741 33.78 -26.18 -4.76
CA GLU A 741 35.06 -26.50 -4.13
C GLU A 741 35.18 -25.86 -2.72
N MET A 742 34.42 -24.81 -2.42
CA MET A 742 34.43 -24.15 -1.11
C MET A 742 34.07 -25.11 0.02
N SER A 743 33.21 -26.09 -0.20
CA SER A 743 32.82 -27.08 0.83
C SER A 743 33.96 -27.99 1.28
N GLU A 744 35.06 -28.07 0.54
CA GLU A 744 36.24 -28.84 0.89
C GLU A 744 37.13 -28.10 1.91
N SER A 745 37.15 -26.77 1.85
CA SER A 745 37.96 -25.89 2.71
C SER A 745 37.17 -25.24 3.85
N LEU A 746 35.87 -25.03 3.68
CA LEU A 746 34.98 -24.31 4.60
C LEU A 746 33.90 -25.27 5.14
N PRO A 747 34.04 -25.80 6.35
CA PRO A 747 33.26 -26.96 6.83
C PRO A 747 31.77 -26.69 7.02
N ARG A 748 31.35 -25.42 7.21
CA ARG A 748 29.91 -25.03 7.38
C ARG A 748 29.24 -24.69 6.06
N ILE A 749 29.93 -24.84 4.92
CA ILE A 749 29.34 -24.73 3.57
C ILE A 749 28.95 -26.12 3.09
N GLN A 750 27.69 -26.29 2.72
CA GLN A 750 27.22 -27.56 2.15
C GLN A 750 26.67 -27.32 0.74
N ASN A 751 27.09 -28.21 -0.18
CA ASN A 751 26.66 -28.16 -1.57
C ASN A 751 25.33 -28.89 -1.77
N TYR A 752 24.43 -28.25 -2.49
CA TYR A 752 23.19 -28.83 -2.97
C TYR A 752 22.99 -28.49 -4.44
N ASN A 753 22.21 -29.29 -5.12
CA ASN A 753 21.79 -29.01 -6.48
C ASN A 753 20.29 -29.23 -6.63
N VAL A 754 19.68 -28.57 -7.62
CA VAL A 754 18.31 -28.86 -7.99
C VAL A 754 18.29 -29.96 -9.04
N ALA A 755 17.72 -31.12 -8.68
CA ALA A 755 17.77 -32.33 -9.46
C ALA A 755 17.16 -32.15 -10.86
N VAL A 756 17.87 -32.67 -11.84
CA VAL A 756 17.48 -32.69 -13.26
C VAL A 756 17.60 -34.11 -13.79
N LYS A 757 16.63 -34.57 -14.56
CA LYS A 757 16.70 -35.89 -15.22
C LYS A 757 16.85 -35.69 -16.70
N GLU A 758 17.98 -36.19 -17.23
CA GLU A 758 18.22 -36.22 -18.68
C GLU A 758 17.41 -37.34 -19.32
N LEU A 759 16.65 -37.00 -20.33
CA LEU A 759 15.95 -37.92 -21.24
C LEU A 759 16.63 -37.78 -22.61
N LYS A 760 16.56 -38.81 -23.45
CA LYS A 760 17.28 -38.89 -24.74
C LYS A 760 17.30 -37.60 -25.58
N ASP A 761 16.23 -36.78 -25.51
CA ASP A 761 16.06 -35.55 -26.30
C ASP A 761 15.65 -34.31 -25.50
N THR A 762 15.31 -34.46 -24.23
CA THR A 762 14.80 -33.39 -23.38
C THR A 762 15.35 -33.49 -21.95
N VAL A 763 15.30 -32.39 -21.23
CA VAL A 763 15.72 -32.31 -19.82
C VAL A 763 14.42 -32.09 -19.00
N LEU A 764 14.19 -32.95 -18.03
CA LEU A 764 13.11 -32.84 -17.08
C LEU A 764 13.62 -32.21 -15.79
N PHE A 765 13.16 -31.03 -15.46
CA PHE A 765 13.44 -30.37 -14.20
C PHE A 765 12.61 -30.99 -13.08
N ILE A 766 13.24 -31.75 -12.18
CA ILE A 766 12.57 -32.43 -11.06
C ILE A 766 12.20 -31.40 -9.98
N ARG A 767 12.89 -30.27 -9.92
CA ARG A 767 12.69 -29.18 -8.93
C ARG A 767 12.85 -29.62 -7.48
N LYS A 768 13.53 -30.72 -7.22
CA LYS A 768 13.87 -31.21 -5.87
C LYS A 768 15.31 -30.85 -5.52
N LEU A 769 15.49 -30.24 -4.36
CA LEU A 769 16.81 -29.93 -3.80
C LEU A 769 17.42 -31.24 -3.26
N VAL A 770 18.64 -31.58 -3.69
CA VAL A 770 19.36 -32.77 -3.29
C VAL A 770 20.77 -32.39 -2.88
N LYS A 771 21.34 -33.11 -1.91
CA LYS A 771 22.70 -32.87 -1.41
C LYS A 771 23.73 -33.23 -2.48
N GLY A 772 24.78 -32.41 -2.61
CA GLY A 772 25.86 -32.53 -3.59
C GLY A 772 25.82 -31.45 -4.65
N GLY A 773 26.96 -31.11 -5.25
CA GLY A 773 27.09 -30.15 -6.33
C GLY A 773 26.67 -30.74 -7.70
N SER A 774 26.24 -29.89 -8.64
CA SER A 774 26.08 -30.27 -10.05
C SER A 774 27.36 -29.98 -10.81
N ALA A 775 27.84 -30.96 -11.57
CA ALA A 775 29.05 -30.81 -12.38
C ALA A 775 28.76 -30.37 -13.83
N HIS A 776 27.49 -30.30 -14.26
CA HIS A 776 27.13 -30.05 -15.66
C HIS A 776 26.28 -28.77 -15.84
N SER A 777 26.60 -28.05 -16.92
CA SER A 777 25.78 -26.91 -17.38
C SER A 777 24.70 -27.39 -18.35
N PHE A 778 23.46 -26.94 -18.17
CA PHE A 778 22.30 -27.29 -19.01
C PHE A 778 21.82 -26.13 -19.90
N GLY A 779 22.56 -25.03 -20.03
CA GLY A 779 22.17 -23.84 -20.81
C GLY A 779 21.82 -24.16 -22.26
N ILE A 780 22.57 -25.04 -22.93
CA ILE A 780 22.31 -25.44 -24.32
C ILE A 780 21.01 -26.26 -24.44
N HIS A 781 20.67 -27.06 -23.44
CA HIS A 781 19.43 -27.82 -23.40
C HIS A 781 18.20 -26.86 -23.24
N VAL A 782 18.33 -25.84 -22.41
CA VAL A 782 17.31 -24.80 -22.26
C VAL A 782 17.13 -24.02 -23.57
N ALA A 783 18.24 -23.70 -24.26
CA ALA A 783 18.18 -23.05 -25.57
C ALA A 783 17.44 -23.90 -26.62
N LYS A 784 17.66 -25.23 -26.61
CA LYS A 784 16.92 -26.18 -27.45
C LYS A 784 15.43 -26.19 -27.13
N MET A 785 15.06 -26.19 -25.83
CA MET A 785 13.66 -26.12 -25.40
C MET A 785 12.98 -24.80 -25.76
N ALA A 786 13.72 -23.70 -25.80
CA ALA A 786 13.23 -22.40 -26.22
C ALA A 786 13.02 -22.28 -27.74
N GLY A 787 13.35 -23.34 -28.52
CA GLY A 787 13.13 -23.35 -29.97
C GLY A 787 14.27 -22.71 -30.78
N MET A 788 15.49 -22.59 -30.23
CA MET A 788 16.63 -22.08 -31.00
C MET A 788 16.92 -22.99 -32.24
N PRO A 789 17.37 -22.43 -33.39
CA PRO A 789 17.72 -23.17 -34.58
C PRO A 789 18.73 -24.27 -34.31
N GLN A 790 18.50 -25.48 -34.84
CA GLN A 790 19.32 -26.68 -34.59
C GLN A 790 20.79 -26.46 -34.93
N ILE A 791 21.09 -25.68 -35.95
CA ILE A 791 22.48 -25.35 -36.36
C ILE A 791 23.22 -24.60 -35.25
N VAL A 792 22.55 -23.65 -34.55
CA VAL A 792 23.12 -22.89 -33.43
C VAL A 792 23.39 -23.84 -32.26
N ILE A 793 22.44 -24.72 -31.93
CA ILE A 793 22.56 -25.71 -30.85
C ILE A 793 23.76 -26.62 -31.09
N LEU A 794 23.91 -27.18 -32.31
CA LEU A 794 25.01 -28.07 -32.65
C LEU A 794 26.38 -27.37 -32.58
N LYS A 795 26.46 -26.11 -33.01
CA LYS A 795 27.70 -25.32 -32.91
C LYS A 795 28.04 -25.04 -31.44
N ALA A 796 27.04 -24.63 -30.62
CA ALA A 796 27.22 -24.39 -29.19
C ALA A 796 27.70 -25.62 -28.43
N GLN A 797 27.15 -26.82 -28.72
CA GLN A 797 27.59 -28.08 -28.13
C GLN A 797 29.03 -28.43 -28.49
N LYS A 798 29.47 -28.21 -29.73
CA LYS A 798 30.86 -28.43 -30.16
C LYS A 798 31.81 -27.47 -29.44
N LEU A 799 31.41 -26.23 -29.29
CA LEU A 799 32.23 -25.21 -28.62
C LEU A 799 32.36 -25.49 -27.11
N LEU A 800 31.25 -25.86 -26.45
CA LEU A 800 31.23 -26.22 -25.03
C LEU A 800 32.22 -27.36 -24.73
N LYS A 801 32.16 -28.43 -25.54
CA LYS A 801 33.11 -29.56 -25.41
C LYS A 801 34.59 -29.20 -25.59
N LYS A 802 34.89 -28.17 -26.42
CA LYS A 802 36.26 -27.64 -26.54
C LYS A 802 36.69 -26.86 -25.33
N LEU A 803 35.82 -26.00 -24.81
CA LEU A 803 36.09 -25.17 -23.63
C LEU A 803 36.25 -26.02 -22.37
N GLU A 804 35.40 -27.02 -22.14
CA GLU A 804 35.52 -27.95 -20.99
C GLU A 804 36.83 -28.76 -21.00
N LYS A 805 37.33 -29.12 -22.19
CA LYS A 805 38.60 -29.79 -22.31
C LYS A 805 39.83 -28.91 -22.01
N SER A 806 39.77 -27.64 -22.37
CA SER A 806 40.85 -26.67 -22.07
C SER A 806 40.93 -26.38 -20.57
N HIS A 807 39.79 -26.24 -19.92
CA HIS A 807 39.71 -25.99 -18.45
C HIS A 807 40.26 -27.17 -17.63
N SER A 808 40.01 -28.44 -18.02
CA SER A 808 40.49 -29.60 -17.31
C SER A 808 42.01 -29.78 -17.42
N SER A 809 42.65 -29.25 -18.49
CA SER A 809 44.11 -29.30 -18.62
C SER A 809 44.85 -28.21 -17.84
N ASP A 810 44.24 -27.02 -17.68
CA ASP A 810 44.83 -25.91 -16.93
C ASP A 810 44.63 -26.05 -15.40
N ALA A 811 43.53 -26.63 -14.93
CA ALA A 811 43.31 -26.95 -13.53
C ALA A 811 44.33 -27.99 -13.01
N LEU A 812 44.66 -29.00 -13.81
CA LEU A 812 45.68 -30.00 -13.46
C LEU A 812 47.09 -29.41 -13.36
N ASN A 813 47.41 -28.36 -14.13
CA ASN A 813 48.69 -27.66 -14.06
C ASN A 813 48.77 -26.67 -12.90
N GLY A 814 47.67 -26.00 -12.54
CA GLY A 814 47.57 -25.09 -11.40
C GLY A 814 47.73 -25.77 -10.06
N ILE A 815 47.13 -26.96 -9.87
CA ILE A 815 47.24 -27.77 -8.64
C ILE A 815 48.66 -28.31 -8.42
N LYS A 816 49.41 -28.60 -9.47
CA LYS A 816 50.82 -28.97 -9.36
C LYS A 816 51.74 -27.82 -8.93
N ALA A 817 51.44 -26.59 -9.38
CA ALA A 817 52.21 -25.39 -9.01
C ALA A 817 51.93 -24.92 -7.55
N ALA A 818 50.73 -25.12 -7.04
CA ALA A 818 50.37 -24.77 -5.65
C ALA A 818 50.99 -25.70 -4.61
N LYS A 819 51.36 -26.95 -4.98
CA LYS A 819 52.06 -27.88 -4.09
C LYS A 819 53.55 -27.57 -3.91
N ASP A 820 54.18 -26.78 -4.80
CA ASP A 820 55.59 -26.42 -4.78
C ASP A 820 55.94 -25.07 -4.15
N GLY A 821 54.99 -24.41 -3.48
CA GLY A 821 55.27 -23.30 -2.56
C GLY A 821 55.85 -22.02 -3.18
N SER A 822 55.70 -21.76 -4.49
CA SER A 822 56.19 -20.54 -5.15
C SER A 822 55.04 -19.57 -5.43
N SER A 823 55.10 -18.42 -4.74
CA SER A 823 54.20 -17.28 -4.97
C SER A 823 54.25 -16.80 -6.42
N LEU A 824 53.12 -16.91 -7.13
CA LEU A 824 52.98 -16.40 -8.50
C LEU A 824 52.94 -14.85 -8.48
N LYS A 825 53.91 -14.24 -9.18
CA LYS A 825 53.93 -12.79 -9.42
C LYS A 825 52.83 -12.38 -10.42
N GLY A 826 52.25 -11.17 -10.22
CA GLY A 826 51.12 -10.63 -10.95
C GLY A 826 51.16 -10.55 -12.50
N GLU A 827 52.25 -10.86 -13.14
CA GLU A 827 52.40 -10.89 -14.61
C GLU A 827 51.76 -12.11 -15.29
N GLN A 828 51.47 -13.22 -14.54
CA GLN A 828 50.85 -14.41 -15.12
C GLN A 828 49.31 -14.33 -15.21
N ALA A 829 48.67 -13.47 -14.44
CA ALA A 829 47.24 -13.28 -14.49
C ALA A 829 46.83 -12.53 -15.77
N GLU A 830 47.63 -11.56 -16.25
CA GLU A 830 47.39 -10.87 -17.51
C GLU A 830 47.58 -11.75 -18.74
N GLN A 831 48.52 -12.72 -18.67
CA GLN A 831 48.71 -13.67 -19.75
C GLN A 831 47.58 -14.70 -19.87
N MET A 832 46.90 -15.05 -18.78
CA MET A 832 45.72 -15.93 -18.84
C MET A 832 44.50 -15.21 -19.46
N GLN A 833 44.34 -13.91 -19.26
CA GLN A 833 43.21 -13.13 -19.80
C GLN A 833 43.36 -12.95 -21.35
N MET A 834 44.59 -12.88 -21.86
CA MET A 834 44.83 -12.79 -23.30
C MET A 834 44.57 -14.10 -24.06
N SER A 835 44.67 -15.25 -23.39
CA SER A 835 44.48 -16.60 -24.01
C SER A 835 43.03 -16.88 -24.39
N PHE A 836 42.05 -16.19 -23.77
CA PHE A 836 40.63 -16.40 -24.05
C PHE A 836 40.11 -15.69 -25.31
N PHE A 837 40.80 -14.65 -25.77
CA PHE A 837 40.43 -13.90 -26.96
C PHE A 837 41.06 -14.38 -28.25
N ASN A 838 41.98 -15.35 -28.19
CA ASN A 838 42.55 -15.98 -29.37
C ASN A 838 41.70 -17.19 -29.78
N LEU A 839 40.49 -16.98 -30.24
CA LEU A 839 39.75 -17.93 -31.05
C LEU A 839 40.50 -18.08 -32.39
N ASP A 840 41.29 -19.18 -32.45
CA ASP A 840 41.83 -19.83 -33.63
C ASP A 840 41.63 -19.08 -34.97
N ASP A 841 42.59 -18.20 -35.29
CA ASP A 841 42.87 -17.90 -36.67
C ASP A 841 43.69 -19.09 -37.19
N PRO A 842 43.15 -19.90 -38.13
CA PRO A 842 43.88 -21.06 -38.70
C PRO A 842 45.26 -20.67 -39.22
N LEU A 843 45.46 -19.41 -39.60
CA LEU A 843 46.73 -18.85 -40.07
C LEU A 843 47.76 -18.75 -38.93
N LEU A 844 47.34 -18.40 -37.72
CA LEU A 844 48.23 -18.33 -36.54
C LEU A 844 48.64 -19.72 -36.04
N GLU A 845 47.78 -20.73 -36.16
CA GLU A 845 48.13 -22.11 -35.86
C GLU A 845 49.15 -22.68 -36.89
N GLU A 846 48.98 -22.38 -38.17
CA GLU A 846 49.90 -22.76 -39.23
C GLU A 846 51.28 -22.10 -39.06
N ILE A 847 51.32 -20.83 -38.66
CA ILE A 847 52.57 -20.13 -38.32
C ILE A 847 53.22 -20.71 -37.07
N LYS A 848 52.47 -21.04 -36.05
CA LYS A 848 52.96 -21.65 -34.81
C LYS A 848 53.54 -23.01 -35.05
N GLU A 849 52.87 -23.87 -35.80
CA GLU A 849 53.40 -25.17 -36.19
C GLU A 849 54.64 -25.02 -37.08
N GLY A 850 54.64 -24.05 -38.03
CA GLY A 850 55.81 -23.76 -38.86
C GLY A 850 57.03 -23.31 -38.08
N ILE A 851 56.86 -22.53 -37.01
CA ILE A 851 57.97 -22.13 -36.10
C ILE A 851 58.41 -23.25 -35.18
N LEU A 852 57.52 -24.05 -34.64
CA LEU A 852 57.83 -25.15 -33.74
C LEU A 852 58.56 -26.30 -34.41
N ASN A 853 58.31 -26.53 -35.72
CA ASN A 853 58.96 -27.55 -36.52
C ASN A 853 60.29 -27.10 -37.13
N LEU A 854 60.76 -25.86 -36.82
CA LEU A 854 62.08 -25.35 -37.33
C LEU A 854 63.22 -25.73 -36.37
N ASP A 855 64.06 -26.55 -36.79
CA ASP A 855 65.32 -26.86 -36.05
C ASP A 855 66.38 -25.76 -36.33
N ILE A 856 66.47 -24.83 -35.38
CA ILE A 856 67.32 -23.64 -35.40
C ILE A 856 68.84 -23.99 -35.53
N ASN A 857 69.20 -25.19 -35.06
CA ASN A 857 70.60 -25.59 -35.05
C ASN A 857 71.14 -26.13 -36.42
N THR A 858 70.22 -26.40 -37.36
CA THR A 858 70.57 -27.00 -38.66
C THR A 858 70.39 -26.08 -39.86
N ILE A 859 69.73 -24.87 -39.67
CA ILE A 859 69.45 -23.91 -40.76
C ILE A 859 70.56 -22.89 -40.87
N THR A 860 70.84 -22.51 -42.14
CA THR A 860 71.80 -21.44 -42.44
C THR A 860 71.13 -20.05 -42.21
N PRO A 861 71.93 -18.98 -41.97
CA PRO A 861 71.33 -17.59 -41.80
C PRO A 861 70.50 -17.14 -42.98
N MET A 862 70.76 -17.55 -44.21
CA MET A 862 70.01 -17.23 -45.40
C MET A 862 68.64 -17.94 -45.41
N GLU A 863 68.62 -19.22 -45.04
CA GLU A 863 67.37 -20.00 -44.92
C GLU A 863 66.48 -19.48 -43.78
N ALA A 864 67.08 -19.06 -42.67
CA ALA A 864 66.33 -18.44 -41.54
C ALA A 864 65.67 -17.13 -42.03
N LEU A 865 66.34 -16.31 -42.78
CA LEU A 865 65.79 -15.03 -43.33
C LEU A 865 64.70 -15.32 -44.32
N MET A 866 64.84 -16.39 -45.14
CA MET A 866 63.76 -16.77 -46.08
C MET A 866 62.55 -17.28 -45.36
N LYS A 867 62.67 -18.04 -44.28
CA LYS A 867 61.56 -18.53 -43.46
C LYS A 867 60.85 -17.38 -42.71
N LEU A 868 61.60 -16.44 -42.13
CA LEU A 868 61.06 -15.24 -41.53
C LEU A 868 60.27 -14.40 -42.55
N ASN A 869 60.73 -14.30 -43.78
CA ASN A 869 60.02 -13.57 -44.83
C ASN A 869 58.76 -14.33 -45.30
N GLU A 870 58.75 -15.64 -45.27
CA GLU A 870 57.60 -16.49 -45.55
C GLU A 870 56.52 -16.28 -44.45
N ILE A 871 56.90 -16.33 -43.18
CA ILE A 871 56.04 -16.05 -42.05
C ILE A 871 55.48 -14.62 -42.09
N LYS A 872 56.32 -13.62 -42.41
CA LYS A 872 55.90 -12.25 -42.59
C LYS A 872 54.89 -12.10 -43.73
N ARG A 873 55.03 -12.81 -44.82
CA ARG A 873 54.09 -12.81 -45.96
C ARG A 873 52.76 -13.47 -45.59
N MET A 874 52.76 -14.53 -44.72
CA MET A 874 51.53 -15.14 -44.19
C MET A 874 50.76 -14.16 -43.33
N LEU A 875 51.42 -13.38 -42.46
CA LEU A 875 50.82 -12.36 -41.61
C LEU A 875 50.30 -11.12 -42.41
N THR A 876 50.86 -10.85 -43.57
CA THR A 876 50.50 -9.66 -44.43
C THR A 876 49.49 -9.98 -45.52
N ARG A 877 49.08 -11.24 -45.72
CA ARG A 877 47.99 -11.60 -46.64
C ARG A 877 46.69 -11.31 -45.98
N LYS A 878 46.10 -10.14 -46.27
CA LYS A 878 44.68 -9.84 -46.08
C LYS A 878 43.90 -10.36 -47.26
#